data_fbaaabedee9f1f26c2048330daf9d283
#
_entry.id   fbaaabedee9f1f26c2048330daf9d283
#
_cell.length_a   1.000
_cell.length_b   1.000
_cell.length_c   1.000
_cell.angle_alpha   90.00
_cell.angle_beta   90.00
_cell.angle_gamma   90.00
#
_symmetry.space_group_name_H-M   'P 1'
#
loop_
_entity.id
_entity.type
_entity.pdbx_description
1 polymer ?
#
loop_
_entity_poly.entity_id
_entity_poly.type
_entity_poly.pdbx_seq_one_letter_code
_entity_poly.pdbx_strand_id
1 'polypeptide(L)'
;MIIITPPERQYIERLLQRSTVSQSCSQDCPDFAERMKRKALRVRSEGSIPPYVTEAESRKQHSDSPLCNSLIEDVAGDIVHVVRSCTCKVHLRMPGASEADFREILDNLEPAYHQCVVLCDHYALLAEYDVAGVYLPYRRVAEWRDIPLAPHQTIAVGAHSLQELQELPFTPDYALLSPLFDSISKEGYQGNPALLSCREELLKLPYPVYALGGITPESQETVAKAGYAGVAVLGDIWSQPQEQRQERLDQYQTPAILTVAGHDPTSGAGISIDTRIANDLSVQCYSVISTLTAQSLHRFVSATATPSDQLQKSLTTLLSDQPVTVAKLGMVQNLQQAVQIVAQMKALGVKRIIWDPILQPTAAEETQPNLWTEEQDKFATLLNEVSLATPNKPEAQALFGTDEPAELQRIAQKHGVAILLKGGHDTTSPRLVVNQLITSDGIHPYYTHRYDKSIHGTGCMLSAAIASYWAMEYSLVSSVQRACHYLATIFAEQPNRPGRQLLYPKFLSGNWKKQHLYFDFDLQYVTNESDPDRLYNKVSQYLEAGGRWVQLRLKEATTEERIEMGLRLRTLTDRYHACLLIDDDIIATIAVDADGVHLGKRDCPPQEARRILGEEYIIGYTVNSLDDLPRALAANIDYIGVGPYRDTQTKALLAPILGLEGISQIAQQALETDRCYTNPLIVAIGGIQPEDAESLLGDENIDGIAVSGAIEHATDMDQVVSQLRHHRSHFPKYIL
;
A
#
# COMPACT_ATOMS: atom_id res chain seq x y z
N MET A 1 -13.43 9.38 -2.72
CA MET A 1 -13.15 10.80 -3.05
C MET A 1 -11.78 10.91 -3.68
N ILE A 2 -11.63 11.79 -4.65
CA ILE A 2 -10.34 12.09 -5.31
C ILE A 2 -10.04 13.57 -5.06
N ILE A 3 -8.82 13.90 -4.66
CA ILE A 3 -8.38 15.28 -4.45
C ILE A 3 -7.35 15.62 -5.52
N ILE A 4 -7.50 16.78 -6.14
CA ILE A 4 -6.58 17.27 -7.17
C ILE A 4 -5.79 18.42 -6.57
N THR A 5 -4.46 18.40 -6.65
CA THR A 5 -3.64 19.50 -6.17
C THR A 5 -3.94 20.78 -6.96
N PRO A 6 -3.93 21.96 -6.34
CA PRO A 6 -4.22 23.18 -7.03
C PRO A 6 -3.12 23.53 -8.04
N PRO A 7 -3.43 24.23 -9.13
CA PRO A 7 -2.43 24.70 -10.07
C PRO A 7 -1.50 25.75 -9.41
N GLU A 8 -0.24 25.82 -9.89
CA GLU A 8 0.83 26.71 -9.40
C GLU A 8 0.35 28.14 -9.06
N ARG A 9 -0.55 28.72 -9.88
CA ARG A 9 -1.07 30.07 -9.66
C ARG A 9 -1.77 30.24 -8.31
N GLN A 10 -2.52 29.24 -7.83
CA GLN A 10 -3.23 29.31 -6.54
C GLN A 10 -2.26 29.22 -5.35
N TYR A 11 -1.16 28.45 -5.49
CA TYR A 11 -0.09 28.42 -4.49
C TYR A 11 0.63 29.76 -4.40
N ILE A 12 0.96 30.38 -5.55
CA ILE A 12 1.58 31.69 -5.63
C ILE A 12 0.72 32.80 -5.00
N GLU A 13 -0.58 32.79 -5.28
CA GLU A 13 -1.52 33.77 -4.69
C GLU A 13 -1.60 33.63 -3.17
N ARG A 14 -1.54 32.39 -2.62
CA ARG A 14 -1.48 32.15 -1.17
C ARG A 14 -0.16 32.61 -0.53
N LEU A 15 0.97 32.35 -1.17
CA LEU A 15 2.27 32.86 -0.70
C LEU A 15 2.28 34.37 -0.63
N LEU A 16 1.69 35.04 -1.60
CA LEU A 16 1.54 36.50 -1.61
C LEU A 16 0.61 37.01 -0.48
N GLN A 17 -0.43 36.26 -0.14
CA GLN A 17 -1.32 36.55 1.01
C GLN A 17 -0.59 36.34 2.35
N ARG A 18 0.21 35.27 2.48
CA ARG A 18 1.03 35.01 3.68
C ARG A 18 2.14 36.04 3.87
N SER A 19 2.76 36.54 2.77
CA SER A 19 3.83 37.53 2.85
C SER A 19 3.36 38.91 3.33
N THR A 20 2.06 39.16 3.34
CA THR A 20 1.49 40.36 3.97
C THR A 20 1.32 40.23 5.48
N VAL A 21 1.46 38.98 6.02
CA VAL A 21 1.30 38.66 7.45
C VAL A 21 2.63 38.40 8.15
N SER A 22 3.69 38.00 7.43
CA SER A 22 5.02 37.79 7.99
C SER A 22 6.13 38.46 7.17
N GLN A 23 6.87 39.37 7.80
CA GLN A 23 8.03 40.06 7.19
C GLN A 23 9.28 39.13 7.07
N SER A 24 9.18 37.85 7.42
CA SER A 24 10.32 36.93 7.46
C SER A 24 10.71 36.33 6.11
N CYS A 25 9.77 36.21 5.16
CA CYS A 25 10.04 35.58 3.86
C CYS A 25 10.72 36.54 2.82
N SER A 26 10.96 37.79 3.17
CA SER A 26 11.54 38.79 2.23
C SER A 26 13.07 38.85 2.22
N GLN A 27 13.73 38.13 3.12
CA GLN A 27 15.21 38.18 3.23
C GLN A 27 15.96 37.13 2.42
N ASP A 28 15.32 35.96 2.15
CA ASP A 28 16.01 34.80 1.54
C ASP A 28 15.91 34.74 0.00
N CYS A 29 15.00 35.48 -0.63
CA CYS A 29 14.91 35.52 -2.09
C CYS A 29 14.30 36.84 -2.63
N PRO A 30 15.04 37.95 -2.60
CA PRO A 30 14.52 39.26 -3.00
C PRO A 30 14.11 39.35 -4.48
N ASP A 31 14.76 38.59 -5.35
CA ASP A 31 14.49 38.60 -6.81
C ASP A 31 13.17 37.85 -7.17
N PHE A 32 12.81 36.84 -6.39
CA PHE A 32 11.57 36.12 -6.57
C PHE A 32 10.32 36.96 -6.20
N ALA A 33 10.34 37.61 -5.05
CA ALA A 33 9.22 38.45 -4.59
C ALA A 33 8.98 39.64 -5.54
N GLU A 34 10.04 40.26 -6.08
CA GLU A 34 9.96 41.35 -7.05
C GLU A 34 9.45 40.88 -8.41
N ARG A 35 9.91 39.71 -8.86
CA ARG A 35 9.47 39.05 -10.10
C ARG A 35 8.01 38.62 -10.03
N MET A 36 7.56 38.15 -8.88
CA MET A 36 6.18 37.75 -8.63
C MET A 36 5.23 38.95 -8.51
N LYS A 37 5.66 40.05 -7.88
CA LYS A 37 4.92 41.32 -7.88
C LYS A 37 4.74 41.89 -9.30
N ARG A 38 5.78 41.80 -10.15
CA ARG A 38 5.67 42.20 -11.56
C ARG A 38 4.72 41.32 -12.35
N LYS A 39 4.71 40.00 -12.09
CA LYS A 39 3.80 39.05 -12.74
C LYS A 39 2.35 39.25 -12.29
N ALA A 40 2.10 39.52 -11.00
CA ALA A 40 0.79 39.79 -10.43
C ALA A 40 0.21 41.17 -10.90
N LEU A 41 1.06 42.19 -11.04
CA LEU A 41 0.70 43.48 -11.59
C LEU A 41 0.34 43.40 -13.09
N ARG A 42 1.03 42.58 -13.86
CA ARG A 42 0.75 42.34 -15.27
C ARG A 42 -0.60 41.64 -15.47
N VAL A 43 -0.96 40.68 -14.60
CA VAL A 43 -2.28 40.00 -14.61
C VAL A 43 -3.44 40.93 -14.25
N ARG A 44 -3.19 41.97 -13.42
CA ARG A 44 -4.21 42.98 -13.08
C ARG A 44 -4.41 44.08 -14.14
N SER A 45 -3.41 44.34 -14.98
CA SER A 45 -3.46 45.37 -16.00
C SER A 45 -3.94 44.88 -17.36
N GLU A 46 -3.94 43.59 -17.63
CA GLU A 46 -4.44 42.99 -18.88
C GLU A 46 -5.85 42.41 -18.64
N GLY A 47 -6.80 43.27 -18.40
CA GLY A 47 -8.24 42.91 -18.32
C GLY A 47 -8.82 42.64 -19.69
N SER A 48 -8.56 41.52 -20.28
CA SER A 48 -9.28 40.77 -21.31
C SER A 48 -8.32 39.83 -22.05
N ILE A 49 -8.43 38.55 -21.80
CA ILE A 49 -7.77 37.52 -22.61
C ILE A 49 -8.67 37.21 -23.79
N PRO A 50 -8.21 37.36 -25.05
CA PRO A 50 -8.97 36.88 -26.19
C PRO A 50 -9.09 35.34 -26.14
N PRO A 51 -10.21 34.77 -26.59
CA PRO A 51 -10.33 33.32 -26.72
C PRO A 51 -9.33 32.84 -27.79
N TYR A 52 -8.56 31.80 -27.43
CA TYR A 52 -7.58 31.11 -28.31
C TYR A 52 -6.21 31.81 -28.49
N VAL A 53 -5.37 31.71 -27.44
CA VAL A 53 -3.94 31.59 -27.65
C VAL A 53 -3.62 30.10 -27.44
N THR A 54 -3.14 29.44 -28.48
CA THR A 54 -2.79 28.02 -28.45
C THR A 54 -1.67 27.80 -27.43
N GLU A 55 -1.82 26.78 -26.58
CA GLU A 55 -0.87 26.37 -25.54
C GLU A 55 0.59 26.19 -26.04
N ALA A 56 0.79 26.09 -27.35
CA ALA A 56 2.11 25.95 -27.97
C ALA A 56 3.02 27.19 -27.86
N GLU A 57 2.46 28.40 -27.75
CA GLU A 57 3.25 29.64 -27.58
C GLU A 57 3.58 29.94 -26.12
N SER A 58 2.73 29.50 -25.19
CA SER A 58 3.02 29.58 -23.73
C SER A 58 4.18 28.67 -23.31
N ARG A 59 4.35 27.50 -23.97
CA ARG A 59 5.41 26.52 -23.66
C ARG A 59 6.83 26.96 -24.01
N LYS A 60 7.00 27.89 -24.95
CA LYS A 60 8.35 28.34 -25.39
C LYS A 60 9.01 29.40 -24.51
N GLN A 61 8.32 29.98 -23.55
CA GLN A 61 8.86 31.06 -22.72
C GLN A 61 9.11 30.72 -21.24
N HIS A 62 8.83 29.47 -20.78
CA HIS A 62 8.86 29.13 -19.34
C HIS A 62 9.63 27.84 -19.00
N SER A 63 10.61 27.44 -19.83
CA SER A 63 11.18 26.09 -19.72
C SER A 63 12.25 25.88 -18.66
N ASP A 64 12.77 26.84 -17.91
CA ASP A 64 13.96 26.60 -17.07
C ASP A 64 14.02 27.43 -15.77
N SER A 65 12.93 27.61 -15.06
CA SER A 65 13.01 28.20 -13.71
C SER A 65 12.43 27.22 -12.69
N PRO A 66 13.26 26.59 -11.84
CA PRO A 66 12.79 25.68 -10.80
C PRO A 66 11.79 26.40 -9.88
N LEU A 67 10.83 25.65 -9.35
CA LEU A 67 9.91 26.13 -8.32
C LEU A 67 10.72 26.50 -7.06
N CYS A 68 10.18 27.39 -6.24
CA CYS A 68 10.84 27.74 -4.98
C CYS A 68 10.65 26.56 -3.99
N ASN A 69 11.71 26.19 -3.27
CA ASN A 69 11.70 25.11 -2.29
C ASN A 69 10.53 25.21 -1.28
N SER A 70 10.20 26.42 -0.81
CA SER A 70 9.06 26.64 0.08
C SER A 70 7.71 26.26 -0.54
N LEU A 71 7.56 26.37 -1.87
CA LEU A 71 6.34 25.95 -2.57
C LEU A 71 6.26 24.42 -2.64
N ILE A 72 7.36 23.75 -2.84
CA ILE A 72 7.46 22.29 -2.91
C ILE A 72 7.15 21.68 -1.54
N GLU A 73 7.74 22.21 -0.48
CA GLU A 73 7.46 21.82 0.91
C GLU A 73 5.98 22.05 1.27
N ASP A 74 5.39 23.17 0.87
CA ASP A 74 3.96 23.46 1.06
C ASP A 74 3.06 22.43 0.34
N VAL A 75 3.41 22.03 -0.89
CA VAL A 75 2.66 21.00 -1.66
C VAL A 75 2.76 19.65 -0.99
N ALA A 76 3.95 19.22 -0.62
CA ALA A 76 4.17 17.95 0.05
C ALA A 76 3.45 17.92 1.41
N GLY A 77 3.57 18.97 2.21
CA GLY A 77 2.86 19.11 3.48
C GLY A 77 1.34 19.09 3.34
N ASP A 78 0.79 19.74 2.31
CA ASP A 78 -0.64 19.71 1.99
C ASP A 78 -1.10 18.28 1.60
N ILE A 79 -0.31 17.53 0.82
CA ILE A 79 -0.61 16.13 0.47
C ILE A 79 -0.63 15.27 1.72
N VAL A 80 0.39 15.34 2.56
CA VAL A 80 0.47 14.58 3.82
C VAL A 80 -0.73 14.87 4.72
N HIS A 81 -1.09 16.14 4.88
CA HIS A 81 -2.23 16.55 5.68
C HIS A 81 -3.54 15.91 5.19
N VAL A 82 -3.76 15.95 3.89
CA VAL A 82 -4.94 15.37 3.23
C VAL A 82 -4.99 13.85 3.35
N VAL A 83 -3.87 13.17 3.12
CA VAL A 83 -3.81 11.69 3.10
C VAL A 83 -3.87 11.09 4.50
N ARG A 84 -3.31 11.75 5.52
CA ARG A 84 -3.46 11.33 6.93
C ARG A 84 -4.90 11.36 7.41
N SER A 85 -5.69 12.23 6.83
CA SER A 85 -7.04 12.52 7.31
C SER A 85 -8.14 11.71 6.62
N CYS A 86 -7.89 11.24 5.40
CA CYS A 86 -8.90 10.51 4.65
C CYS A 86 -8.29 9.49 3.68
N THR A 87 -9.02 8.39 3.49
CA THR A 87 -8.70 7.38 2.47
C THR A 87 -9.07 7.89 1.09
N CYS A 88 -8.20 8.67 0.46
CA CYS A 88 -8.44 9.25 -0.86
C CYS A 88 -7.21 9.18 -1.75
N LYS A 89 -7.41 9.30 -3.07
CA LYS A 89 -6.35 9.49 -4.04
C LYS A 89 -6.08 10.98 -4.22
N VAL A 90 -4.82 11.35 -4.31
CA VAL A 90 -4.38 12.72 -4.58
C VAL A 90 -3.77 12.77 -5.97
N HIS A 91 -4.43 13.49 -6.89
CA HIS A 91 -3.89 13.73 -8.23
C HIS A 91 -2.91 14.90 -8.18
N LEU A 92 -1.62 14.59 -8.28
CA LEU A 92 -0.55 15.60 -8.32
C LEU A 92 -0.55 16.28 -9.69
N ARG A 93 -1.15 17.47 -9.74
CA ARG A 93 -1.34 18.25 -10.96
C ARG A 93 -0.75 19.63 -10.82
N MET A 94 0.39 19.88 -11.43
CA MET A 94 1.10 21.16 -11.41
C MET A 94 1.49 21.58 -12.83
N PRO A 95 0.57 22.23 -13.58
CA PRO A 95 0.84 22.64 -14.95
C PRO A 95 2.03 23.60 -15.02
N GLY A 96 3.06 23.25 -15.80
CA GLY A 96 4.24 24.05 -15.98
C GLY A 96 5.39 23.75 -15.01
N ALA A 97 5.19 22.89 -14.02
CA ALA A 97 6.27 22.35 -13.18
C ALA A 97 7.18 21.43 -13.98
N SER A 98 8.47 21.42 -13.66
CA SER A 98 9.44 20.50 -14.26
C SER A 98 9.37 19.11 -13.65
N GLU A 99 10.02 18.13 -14.28
CA GLU A 99 10.16 16.79 -13.71
C GLU A 99 10.94 16.84 -12.38
N ALA A 100 11.93 17.72 -12.27
CA ALA A 100 12.69 17.93 -11.04
C ALA A 100 11.79 18.43 -9.89
N ASP A 101 10.84 19.33 -10.17
CA ASP A 101 9.87 19.80 -9.17
C ASP A 101 8.96 18.67 -8.67
N PHE A 102 8.49 17.78 -9.58
CA PHE A 102 7.71 16.61 -9.20
C PHE A 102 8.53 15.62 -8.37
N ARG A 103 9.78 15.40 -8.75
CA ARG A 103 10.73 14.54 -8.01
C ARG A 103 10.93 15.08 -6.59
N GLU A 104 11.21 16.36 -6.45
CA GLU A 104 11.42 17.00 -5.15
C GLU A 104 10.16 16.91 -4.25
N ILE A 105 8.95 17.07 -4.82
CA ILE A 105 7.71 16.87 -4.07
C ILE A 105 7.60 15.40 -3.57
N LEU A 106 7.88 14.43 -4.44
CA LEU A 106 7.81 13.03 -4.09
C LEU A 106 8.89 12.65 -3.07
N ASP A 107 10.11 13.21 -3.17
CA ASP A 107 11.18 13.02 -2.19
C ASP A 107 10.81 13.56 -0.81
N ASN A 108 10.00 14.62 -0.76
CA ASN A 108 9.46 15.20 0.48
C ASN A 108 8.21 14.49 1.02
N LEU A 109 7.72 13.44 0.34
CA LEU A 109 6.60 12.62 0.81
C LEU A 109 7.10 11.30 1.40
N GLU A 110 6.50 10.87 2.52
CA GLU A 110 6.72 9.51 3.01
C GLU A 110 6.37 8.45 1.94
N PRO A 111 7.21 7.41 1.61
CA PRO A 111 6.87 6.38 0.63
C PRO A 111 5.51 5.71 0.89
N ALA A 112 5.10 5.59 2.15
CA ALA A 112 3.75 5.11 2.49
C ALA A 112 2.63 5.93 1.83
N TYR A 113 2.86 7.24 1.61
CA TYR A 113 1.90 8.11 0.95
C TYR A 113 2.02 8.15 -0.57
N HIS A 114 3.14 7.66 -1.16
CA HIS A 114 3.28 7.58 -2.62
C HIS A 114 2.12 6.80 -3.23
N GLN A 115 1.67 5.72 -2.60
CA GLN A 115 0.54 4.92 -3.07
C GLN A 115 -0.84 5.61 -2.98
N CYS A 116 -0.89 6.82 -2.47
CA CYS A 116 -2.06 7.68 -2.57
C CYS A 116 -1.94 8.70 -3.71
N VAL A 117 -0.73 8.90 -4.27
CA VAL A 117 -0.45 9.92 -5.28
C VAL A 117 -0.63 9.35 -6.70
N VAL A 118 -1.32 10.10 -7.54
CA VAL A 118 -1.53 9.82 -8.97
C VAL A 118 -0.86 10.93 -9.78
N LEU A 119 0.08 10.58 -10.66
CA LEU A 119 0.81 11.56 -11.47
C LEU A 119 -0.05 12.06 -12.63
N CYS A 120 -0.17 13.37 -12.78
CA CYS A 120 -0.87 13.98 -13.92
C CYS A 120 0.06 14.41 -15.05
N ASP A 121 1.37 14.34 -14.85
CA ASP A 121 2.44 14.59 -15.82
C ASP A 121 3.73 13.84 -15.40
N HIS A 122 4.80 13.93 -16.20
CA HIS A 122 6.12 13.33 -15.91
C HIS A 122 6.06 11.82 -15.58
N TYR A 123 5.34 11.05 -16.40
CA TYR A 123 5.07 9.61 -16.20
C TYR A 123 6.33 8.74 -16.13
N ALA A 124 7.50 9.24 -16.54
CA ALA A 124 8.76 8.54 -16.37
C ALA A 124 9.10 8.28 -14.88
N LEU A 125 8.59 9.12 -13.97
CA LEU A 125 8.78 8.96 -12.52
C LEU A 125 8.13 7.70 -11.93
N LEU A 126 7.23 7.03 -12.66
CA LEU A 126 6.70 5.71 -12.27
C LEU A 126 7.79 4.65 -12.08
N ALA A 127 8.91 4.78 -12.80
CA ALA A 127 10.03 3.86 -12.67
C ALA A 127 10.86 4.08 -11.39
N GLU A 128 10.70 5.24 -10.75
CA GLU A 128 11.50 5.66 -9.60
C GLU A 128 10.70 5.67 -8.30
N TYR A 129 9.39 5.95 -8.38
CA TYR A 129 8.51 6.09 -7.22
C TYR A 129 7.33 5.10 -7.28
N ASP A 130 7.04 4.47 -6.16
CA ASP A 130 5.89 3.54 -6.02
C ASP A 130 4.57 4.33 -5.82
N VAL A 131 4.26 5.21 -6.78
CA VAL A 131 3.02 6.00 -6.76
C VAL A 131 1.82 5.16 -7.18
N ALA A 132 0.61 5.63 -6.83
CA ALA A 132 -0.64 4.94 -7.11
C ALA A 132 -0.92 4.69 -8.60
N GLY A 133 -0.36 5.52 -9.47
CA GLY A 133 -0.56 5.42 -10.91
C GLY A 133 -0.56 6.76 -11.62
N VAL A 134 -1.27 6.84 -12.74
CA VAL A 134 -1.30 8.02 -13.60
C VAL A 134 -2.72 8.49 -13.93
N TYR A 135 -2.83 9.76 -14.24
CA TYR A 135 -4.02 10.37 -14.80
C TYR A 135 -3.72 10.93 -16.20
N LEU A 136 -4.47 10.48 -17.19
CA LEU A 136 -4.38 10.91 -18.57
C LEU A 136 -5.58 11.80 -18.93
N PRO A 137 -5.41 13.09 -19.31
CA PRO A 137 -6.46 13.82 -19.98
C PRO A 137 -6.77 13.16 -21.33
N TYR A 138 -8.03 13.20 -21.78
CA TYR A 138 -8.48 12.54 -23.02
C TYR A 138 -7.59 12.85 -24.23
N ARG A 139 -7.13 14.09 -24.36
CA ARG A 139 -6.21 14.51 -25.44
C ARG A 139 -4.86 13.75 -25.49
N ARG A 140 -4.46 13.14 -24.38
CA ARG A 140 -3.21 12.36 -24.25
C ARG A 140 -3.46 10.85 -24.17
N VAL A 141 -4.68 10.41 -24.34
CA VAL A 141 -5.07 8.99 -24.19
C VAL A 141 -4.26 8.09 -25.14
N ALA A 142 -3.85 8.57 -26.32
CA ALA A 142 -3.02 7.81 -27.25
C ALA A 142 -1.65 7.39 -26.66
N GLU A 143 -1.15 8.09 -25.65
CA GLU A 143 0.14 7.83 -24.99
C GLU A 143 0.09 6.61 -24.03
N TRP A 144 -1.10 6.05 -23.77
CA TRP A 144 -1.29 5.06 -22.70
C TRP A 144 -0.37 3.83 -22.80
N ARG A 145 0.00 3.42 -24.05
CA ARG A 145 0.86 2.25 -24.28
C ARG A 145 2.33 2.49 -23.98
N ASP A 146 2.75 3.76 -23.98
CA ASP A 146 4.13 4.15 -23.74
C ASP A 146 4.42 4.41 -22.24
N ILE A 147 3.39 4.33 -21.39
CA ILE A 147 3.52 4.55 -19.95
C ILE A 147 3.94 3.24 -19.27
N PRO A 148 5.07 3.21 -18.55
CA PRO A 148 5.61 2.01 -17.91
C PRO A 148 4.87 1.67 -16.60
N LEU A 149 3.58 1.34 -16.68
CA LEU A 149 2.78 0.97 -15.50
C LEU A 149 3.18 -0.40 -14.95
N ALA A 150 3.43 -0.44 -13.66
CA ALA A 150 3.50 -1.70 -12.93
C ALA A 150 2.09 -2.28 -12.68
N PRO A 151 1.93 -3.60 -12.50
CA PRO A 151 0.62 -4.23 -12.32
C PRO A 151 -0.23 -3.70 -11.16
N HIS A 152 0.41 -3.13 -10.14
CA HIS A 152 -0.24 -2.56 -8.96
C HIS A 152 -0.62 -1.09 -9.13
N GLN A 153 -0.18 -0.42 -10.21
CA GLN A 153 -0.48 0.98 -10.48
C GLN A 153 -1.76 1.11 -11.32
N THR A 154 -2.48 2.21 -11.13
CA THR A 154 -3.75 2.48 -11.79
C THR A 154 -3.60 3.49 -12.92
N ILE A 155 -4.44 3.37 -13.93
CA ILE A 155 -4.58 4.37 -14.99
C ILE A 155 -5.96 5.01 -14.92
N ALA A 156 -5.99 6.34 -14.73
CA ALA A 156 -7.20 7.13 -14.73
C ALA A 156 -7.28 8.01 -15.98
N VAL A 157 -8.50 8.28 -16.45
CA VAL A 157 -8.73 9.14 -17.62
C VAL A 157 -9.63 10.32 -17.26
N GLY A 158 -9.29 11.51 -17.74
CA GLY A 158 -10.14 12.70 -17.64
C GLY A 158 -10.83 13.01 -18.95
N ALA A 159 -12.17 13.16 -18.93
CA ALA A 159 -12.99 13.43 -20.09
C ALA A 159 -13.92 14.62 -19.85
N HIS A 160 -14.41 15.20 -20.95
CA HIS A 160 -15.35 16.33 -20.94
C HIS A 160 -16.73 15.96 -21.53
N SER A 161 -16.88 14.74 -22.07
CA SER A 161 -18.14 14.23 -22.59
C SER A 161 -18.25 12.72 -22.37
N LEU A 162 -19.46 12.19 -22.41
CA LEU A 162 -19.72 10.75 -22.41
C LEU A 162 -19.16 10.04 -23.63
N GLN A 163 -19.19 10.73 -24.78
CA GLN A 163 -18.65 10.20 -26.02
C GLN A 163 -17.14 9.90 -25.88
N GLU A 164 -16.38 10.82 -25.30
CA GLU A 164 -14.95 10.60 -25.02
C GLU A 164 -14.73 9.36 -24.14
N LEU A 165 -15.58 9.11 -23.15
CA LEU A 165 -15.49 7.93 -22.29
C LEU A 165 -15.83 6.62 -23.03
N GLN A 166 -16.78 6.67 -23.97
CA GLN A 166 -17.21 5.52 -24.77
C GLN A 166 -16.19 5.14 -25.85
N GLU A 167 -15.42 6.12 -26.33
CA GLU A 167 -14.44 5.96 -27.41
C GLU A 167 -13.02 5.64 -26.91
N LEU A 168 -12.83 5.37 -25.59
CA LEU A 168 -11.52 5.03 -25.05
C LEU A 168 -10.95 3.76 -25.70
N PRO A 169 -9.66 3.76 -26.10
CA PRO A 169 -9.02 2.60 -26.73
C PRO A 169 -8.64 1.49 -25.74
N PHE A 170 -8.90 1.67 -24.45
CA PHE A 170 -8.65 0.72 -23.38
C PHE A 170 -9.65 0.95 -22.22
N THR A 171 -9.72 0.01 -21.29
CA THR A 171 -10.53 0.15 -20.07
C THR A 171 -9.67 0.73 -18.94
N PRO A 172 -9.90 1.98 -18.49
CA PRO A 172 -9.18 2.54 -17.35
C PRO A 172 -9.67 1.94 -16.02
N ASP A 173 -8.89 2.09 -14.95
CA ASP A 173 -9.34 1.72 -13.60
C ASP A 173 -10.49 2.61 -13.12
N TYR A 174 -10.46 3.90 -13.50
CA TYR A 174 -11.55 4.86 -13.28
C TYR A 174 -11.42 6.06 -14.22
N ALA A 175 -12.49 6.85 -14.29
CA ALA A 175 -12.48 8.10 -15.06
C ALA A 175 -13.00 9.30 -14.26
N LEU A 176 -12.58 10.50 -14.66
CA LEU A 176 -13.12 11.77 -14.19
C LEU A 176 -13.91 12.43 -15.33
N LEU A 177 -15.17 12.83 -15.07
CA LEU A 177 -15.98 13.54 -16.04
C LEU A 177 -16.27 14.96 -15.54
N SER A 178 -15.94 15.95 -16.36
CA SER A 178 -15.99 17.38 -15.99
C SER A 178 -16.33 18.30 -17.15
N PRO A 179 -16.79 19.54 -16.87
CA PRO A 179 -17.22 20.09 -15.58
C PRO A 179 -18.70 19.80 -15.32
N LEU A 180 -19.07 19.40 -14.10
CA LEU A 180 -20.49 19.21 -13.74
C LEU A 180 -21.16 20.51 -13.35
N PHE A 181 -20.53 21.30 -12.48
CA PHE A 181 -20.99 22.58 -11.97
C PHE A 181 -19.99 23.67 -12.33
N ASP A 182 -20.39 24.94 -12.12
CA ASP A 182 -19.52 26.08 -12.33
C ASP A 182 -18.24 25.96 -11.47
N SER A 183 -17.11 26.30 -12.05
CA SER A 183 -15.84 26.09 -11.39
C SER A 183 -15.64 27.04 -10.22
N ILE A 184 -15.32 26.51 -9.03
CA ILE A 184 -14.93 27.28 -7.85
C ILE A 184 -13.53 27.92 -8.03
N SER A 185 -12.64 27.27 -8.78
CA SER A 185 -11.24 27.67 -8.91
C SER A 185 -10.90 28.44 -10.19
N LYS A 186 -11.82 28.46 -11.17
CA LYS A 186 -11.61 29.12 -12.47
C LYS A 186 -12.81 30.04 -12.78
N GLU A 187 -12.60 31.32 -12.72
CA GLU A 187 -13.65 32.32 -13.02
C GLU A 187 -14.14 32.17 -14.47
N GLY A 188 -15.47 32.15 -14.66
CA GLY A 188 -16.11 32.05 -15.97
C GLY A 188 -16.14 30.64 -16.60
N TYR A 189 -15.65 29.60 -15.92
CA TYR A 189 -15.72 28.22 -16.42
C TYR A 189 -17.02 27.57 -15.98
N GLN A 190 -17.99 27.51 -16.91
CA GLN A 190 -19.35 27.03 -16.63
C GLN A 190 -19.45 25.50 -16.59
N GLY A 191 -20.33 25.02 -15.73
CA GLY A 191 -20.71 23.61 -15.65
C GLY A 191 -21.58 23.19 -16.85
N ASN A 192 -21.66 21.86 -17.03
CA ASN A 192 -22.51 21.25 -18.06
C ASN A 192 -23.64 20.44 -17.38
N PRO A 193 -24.83 21.02 -17.18
CA PRO A 193 -25.94 20.34 -16.53
C PRO A 193 -26.41 19.05 -17.23
N ALA A 194 -26.13 18.89 -18.54
CA ALA A 194 -26.47 17.68 -19.27
C ALA A 194 -25.76 16.44 -18.69
N LEU A 195 -24.59 16.62 -18.09
CA LEU A 195 -23.84 15.55 -17.43
C LEU A 195 -24.51 15.01 -16.15
N LEU A 196 -25.51 15.71 -15.61
CA LEU A 196 -26.32 15.21 -14.48
C LEU A 196 -27.47 14.30 -14.94
N SER A 197 -27.75 14.22 -16.24
CA SER A 197 -28.84 13.42 -16.79
C SER A 197 -28.39 12.16 -17.52
N CYS A 198 -27.15 11.72 -17.32
CA CYS A 198 -26.51 10.62 -18.06
C CYS A 198 -26.36 9.33 -17.24
N ARG A 199 -27.25 9.11 -16.26
CA ARG A 199 -27.18 7.95 -15.36
C ARG A 199 -27.13 6.62 -16.09
N GLU A 200 -28.01 6.39 -17.07
CA GLU A 200 -28.08 5.11 -17.78
C GLU A 200 -26.80 4.80 -18.57
N GLU A 201 -26.18 5.82 -19.15
CA GLU A 201 -24.95 5.72 -19.91
C GLU A 201 -23.75 5.45 -18.97
N LEU A 202 -23.67 6.15 -17.84
CA LEU A 202 -22.64 5.93 -16.83
C LEU A 202 -22.72 4.51 -16.25
N LEU A 203 -23.92 4.01 -16.03
CA LEU A 203 -24.12 2.65 -15.51
C LEU A 203 -23.67 1.56 -16.50
N LYS A 204 -23.64 1.84 -17.80
CA LYS A 204 -23.18 0.89 -18.84
C LYS A 204 -21.65 0.83 -18.96
N LEU A 205 -20.91 1.84 -18.50
CA LEU A 205 -19.46 1.83 -18.54
C LEU A 205 -18.88 0.75 -17.60
N PRO A 206 -17.85 0.01 -18.02
CA PRO A 206 -17.29 -1.09 -17.22
C PRO A 206 -16.39 -0.61 -16.06
N TYR A 207 -16.18 0.68 -15.90
CA TYR A 207 -15.34 1.32 -14.88
C TYR A 207 -16.10 2.42 -14.16
N PRO A 208 -15.71 2.78 -12.91
CA PRO A 208 -16.33 3.87 -12.17
C PRO A 208 -15.96 5.23 -12.77
N VAL A 209 -16.93 6.15 -12.76
CA VAL A 209 -16.76 7.54 -13.19
C VAL A 209 -16.99 8.48 -12.01
N TYR A 210 -16.04 9.34 -11.75
CA TYR A 210 -16.08 10.35 -10.70
C TYR A 210 -16.44 11.72 -11.28
N ALA A 211 -17.30 12.44 -10.58
CA ALA A 211 -17.69 13.78 -10.95
C ALA A 211 -16.61 14.81 -10.60
N LEU A 212 -16.28 15.71 -11.52
CA LEU A 212 -15.35 16.82 -11.29
C LEU A 212 -15.93 18.15 -11.80
N GLY A 213 -15.58 19.25 -11.13
CA GLY A 213 -15.96 20.62 -11.48
C GLY A 213 -17.06 21.17 -10.60
N GLY A 214 -16.74 22.17 -9.77
CA GLY A 214 -17.66 22.86 -8.88
C GLY A 214 -18.26 21.99 -7.77
N ILE A 215 -17.62 20.86 -7.46
CA ILE A 215 -18.12 19.91 -6.46
C ILE A 215 -17.94 20.48 -5.05
N THR A 216 -19.00 20.36 -4.25
CA THR A 216 -19.05 20.66 -2.81
C THR A 216 -19.71 19.50 -2.05
N PRO A 217 -19.59 19.40 -0.71
CA PRO A 217 -20.28 18.35 0.07
C PRO A 217 -21.81 18.37 -0.17
N GLU A 218 -22.40 19.55 -0.34
CA GLU A 218 -23.83 19.71 -0.55
C GLU A 218 -24.30 19.17 -1.91
N SER A 219 -23.40 19.09 -2.89
CA SER A 219 -23.70 18.56 -4.23
C SER A 219 -23.58 17.02 -4.33
N GLN A 220 -23.03 16.34 -3.33
CA GLN A 220 -22.73 14.91 -3.40
C GLN A 220 -23.97 14.03 -3.64
N GLU A 221 -25.09 14.34 -2.99
CA GLU A 221 -26.33 13.58 -3.19
C GLU A 221 -26.84 13.68 -4.64
N THR A 222 -26.76 14.87 -5.22
CA THR A 222 -27.14 15.09 -6.63
C THR A 222 -26.22 14.31 -7.58
N VAL A 223 -24.92 14.33 -7.33
CA VAL A 223 -23.91 13.59 -8.08
C VAL A 223 -24.15 12.08 -8.00
N ALA A 224 -24.43 11.58 -6.82
CA ALA A 224 -24.73 10.16 -6.59
C ALA A 224 -26.01 9.72 -7.35
N LYS A 225 -27.08 10.51 -7.27
CA LYS A 225 -28.34 10.25 -8.00
C LYS A 225 -28.13 10.27 -9.52
N ALA A 226 -27.20 11.06 -10.02
CA ALA A 226 -26.82 11.10 -11.43
C ALA A 226 -25.98 9.89 -11.89
N GLY A 227 -25.62 8.95 -11.00
CA GLY A 227 -24.96 7.68 -11.33
C GLY A 227 -23.44 7.71 -11.28
N TYR A 228 -22.84 8.77 -10.73
CA TYR A 228 -21.40 8.83 -10.52
C TYR A 228 -20.97 7.96 -9.34
N ALA A 229 -19.78 7.40 -9.44
CA ALA A 229 -19.17 6.56 -8.42
C ALA A 229 -18.71 7.33 -7.17
N GLY A 230 -18.53 8.64 -7.32
CA GLY A 230 -18.07 9.54 -6.28
C GLY A 230 -17.63 10.87 -6.86
N VAL A 231 -16.82 11.60 -6.11
CA VAL A 231 -16.44 12.98 -6.45
C VAL A 231 -14.93 13.16 -6.51
N ALA A 232 -14.49 14.06 -7.40
CA ALA A 232 -13.15 14.61 -7.44
C ALA A 232 -13.22 16.12 -7.14
N VAL A 233 -12.44 16.58 -6.18
CA VAL A 233 -12.51 17.94 -5.65
C VAL A 233 -11.20 18.68 -5.81
N LEU A 234 -11.29 19.98 -6.05
CA LEU A 234 -10.16 20.88 -6.19
C LEU A 234 -10.45 22.20 -5.44
N GLY A 235 -11.25 23.05 -6.03
CA GLY A 235 -11.48 24.41 -5.53
C GLY A 235 -12.08 24.46 -4.14
N ASP A 236 -13.01 23.58 -3.82
CA ASP A 236 -13.70 23.57 -2.53
C ASP A 236 -12.76 23.34 -1.33
N ILE A 237 -11.78 22.47 -1.49
CA ILE A 237 -10.79 22.20 -0.42
C ILE A 237 -9.71 23.28 -0.40
N TRP A 238 -9.14 23.58 -1.58
CA TRP A 238 -7.97 24.43 -1.64
C TRP A 238 -8.28 25.92 -1.51
N SER A 239 -9.53 26.33 -1.61
CA SER A 239 -9.98 27.70 -1.28
C SER A 239 -10.11 27.94 0.22
N GLN A 240 -10.17 26.86 1.03
CA GLN A 240 -10.24 26.99 2.49
C GLN A 240 -8.88 27.36 3.09
N PRO A 241 -8.84 28.08 4.21
CA PRO A 241 -7.65 28.20 5.05
C PRO A 241 -7.13 26.81 5.45
N GLN A 242 -5.79 26.66 5.61
CA GLN A 242 -5.16 25.36 5.89
C GLN A 242 -5.79 24.66 7.11
N GLU A 243 -6.03 25.39 8.18
CA GLU A 243 -6.64 24.93 9.42
C GLU A 243 -8.07 24.45 9.28
N GLN A 244 -8.79 24.83 8.23
CA GLN A 244 -10.20 24.45 7.99
C GLN A 244 -10.36 23.35 6.93
N ARG A 245 -9.27 22.97 6.23
CA ARG A 245 -9.34 21.97 5.15
C ARG A 245 -9.75 20.60 5.66
N GLN A 246 -9.29 20.22 6.86
CA GLN A 246 -9.67 18.97 7.48
C GLN A 246 -11.17 18.91 7.75
N GLU A 247 -11.71 19.91 8.42
CA GLU A 247 -13.15 20.00 8.69
C GLU A 247 -13.97 19.95 7.40
N ARG A 248 -13.47 20.59 6.33
CA ARG A 248 -14.13 20.55 5.02
C ARG A 248 -14.04 19.18 4.36
N LEU A 249 -12.90 18.47 4.48
CA LEU A 249 -12.71 17.11 4.01
C LEU A 249 -13.65 16.11 4.71
N ASP A 250 -13.82 16.26 6.02
CA ASP A 250 -14.66 15.37 6.84
C ASP A 250 -16.16 15.46 6.47
N GLN A 251 -16.56 16.49 5.75
CA GLN A 251 -17.92 16.64 5.21
C GLN A 251 -18.16 15.81 3.93
N TYR A 252 -17.08 15.30 3.30
CA TYR A 252 -17.21 14.41 2.16
C TYR A 252 -17.40 12.95 2.61
N GLN A 253 -18.16 12.19 1.81
CA GLN A 253 -18.42 10.77 2.12
C GLN A 253 -17.13 9.94 2.06
N THR A 254 -16.99 9.01 3.01
CA THR A 254 -15.94 8.00 3.01
C THR A 254 -16.15 6.93 1.94
N PRO A 255 -15.11 6.19 1.50
CA PRO A 255 -15.26 5.01 0.66
C PRO A 255 -16.25 4.04 1.27
N ALA A 256 -17.04 3.36 0.44
CA ALA A 256 -18.06 2.43 0.90
C ALA A 256 -18.06 1.14 0.09
N ILE A 257 -18.41 0.03 0.75
CA ILE A 257 -18.66 -1.27 0.13
C ILE A 257 -20.06 -1.78 0.49
N LEU A 258 -20.59 -2.66 -0.35
CA LEU A 258 -21.74 -3.49 -0.04
C LEU A 258 -21.28 -4.92 0.23
N THR A 259 -21.72 -5.53 1.33
CA THR A 259 -21.63 -6.98 1.53
C THR A 259 -23.03 -7.62 1.44
N VAL A 260 -23.16 -8.66 0.61
CA VAL A 260 -24.34 -9.51 0.54
C VAL A 260 -23.91 -10.91 0.94
N ALA A 261 -24.21 -11.31 2.16
CA ALA A 261 -23.71 -12.56 2.73
C ALA A 261 -24.63 -13.13 3.81
N GLY A 262 -24.30 -14.31 4.30
CA GLY A 262 -24.99 -14.93 5.41
C GLY A 262 -24.74 -14.19 6.73
N HIS A 263 -25.70 -14.28 7.64
CA HIS A 263 -25.52 -13.85 9.02
C HIS A 263 -25.06 -15.02 9.89
N ASP A 264 -23.88 -14.88 10.50
CA ASP A 264 -23.30 -15.79 11.47
C ASP A 264 -23.57 -15.26 12.89
N PRO A 265 -24.37 -16.00 13.72
CA PRO A 265 -24.67 -15.56 15.09
C PRO A 265 -23.44 -15.40 16.00
N THR A 266 -22.31 -16.04 15.67
CA THR A 266 -21.06 -15.89 16.42
C THR A 266 -20.33 -14.59 16.10
N SER A 267 -20.76 -13.88 15.05
CA SER A 267 -20.08 -12.71 14.49
C SER A 267 -18.63 -12.96 14.03
N GLY A 268 -18.26 -14.24 13.85
CA GLY A 268 -16.93 -14.65 13.39
C GLY A 268 -16.79 -14.73 11.88
N ALA A 269 -17.91 -14.76 11.15
CA ALA A 269 -17.95 -14.82 9.69
C ALA A 269 -19.13 -14.01 9.13
N GLY A 270 -19.36 -14.08 7.82
CA GLY A 270 -20.48 -13.43 7.13
C GLY A 270 -20.47 -11.92 7.27
N ILE A 271 -21.68 -11.31 7.20
CA ILE A 271 -21.82 -9.84 7.21
C ILE A 271 -21.21 -9.16 8.43
N SER A 272 -21.23 -9.82 9.59
CA SER A 272 -20.71 -9.23 10.84
C SER A 272 -19.21 -9.03 10.78
N ILE A 273 -18.46 -10.02 10.30
CA ILE A 273 -17.01 -9.89 10.16
C ILE A 273 -16.65 -8.98 9.00
N ASP A 274 -17.40 -9.00 7.90
CA ASP A 274 -17.18 -8.11 6.76
C ASP A 274 -17.29 -6.64 7.18
N THR A 275 -18.35 -6.31 7.94
CA THR A 275 -18.56 -4.96 8.48
C THR A 275 -17.42 -4.55 9.41
N ARG A 276 -16.96 -5.47 10.28
CA ARG A 276 -15.86 -5.19 11.21
C ARG A 276 -14.57 -4.88 10.46
N ILE A 277 -14.21 -5.69 9.46
CA ILE A 277 -12.98 -5.51 8.67
C ILE A 277 -13.03 -4.19 7.89
N ALA A 278 -14.16 -3.88 7.26
CA ALA A 278 -14.32 -2.62 6.55
C ALA A 278 -14.16 -1.40 7.49
N ASN A 279 -14.78 -1.44 8.68
CA ASN A 279 -14.66 -0.38 9.66
C ASN A 279 -13.23 -0.22 10.20
N ASP A 280 -12.51 -1.34 10.44
CA ASP A 280 -11.09 -1.30 10.82
C ASP A 280 -10.24 -0.58 9.75
N LEU A 281 -10.62 -0.73 8.49
CA LEU A 281 -9.97 -0.09 7.35
C LEU A 281 -10.56 1.31 7.01
N SER A 282 -11.39 1.87 7.88
CA SER A 282 -12.04 3.17 7.69
C SER A 282 -12.91 3.25 6.41
N VAL A 283 -13.56 2.13 6.04
CA VAL A 283 -14.49 2.01 4.92
C VAL A 283 -15.90 1.77 5.45
N GLN A 284 -16.88 2.55 4.97
CA GLN A 284 -18.27 2.33 5.30
C GLN A 284 -18.75 1.00 4.70
N CYS A 285 -19.38 0.16 5.51
CA CYS A 285 -19.94 -1.11 5.04
C CYS A 285 -21.46 -1.10 5.11
N TYR A 286 -22.09 -1.22 3.96
CA TYR A 286 -23.51 -1.53 3.87
C TYR A 286 -23.70 -3.04 3.77
N SER A 287 -24.77 -3.58 4.35
CA SER A 287 -24.97 -5.03 4.40
C SER A 287 -26.40 -5.44 4.07
N VAL A 288 -26.54 -6.52 3.29
CA VAL A 288 -27.81 -7.19 3.00
C VAL A 288 -27.66 -8.67 3.32
N ILE A 289 -28.53 -9.20 4.18
CA ILE A 289 -28.49 -10.60 4.59
C ILE A 289 -29.09 -11.47 3.47
N SER A 290 -28.29 -12.37 2.91
CA SER A 290 -28.73 -13.37 1.93
C SER A 290 -29.29 -14.62 2.59
N THR A 291 -28.75 -14.98 3.76
CA THR A 291 -29.02 -16.26 4.43
C THR A 291 -28.89 -16.10 5.95
N LEU A 292 -29.85 -16.60 6.70
CA LEU A 292 -29.74 -16.70 8.15
C LEU A 292 -29.24 -18.11 8.51
N THR A 293 -28.22 -18.19 9.34
CA THR A 293 -27.66 -19.46 9.79
C THR A 293 -27.98 -19.73 11.26
N ALA A 294 -28.23 -21.01 11.57
CA ALA A 294 -28.22 -21.53 12.92
C ALA A 294 -26.90 -22.27 13.14
N GLN A 295 -25.91 -21.60 13.72
CA GLN A 295 -24.59 -22.17 13.95
C GLN A 295 -23.93 -21.64 15.22
N SER A 296 -22.91 -22.36 15.66
CA SER A 296 -21.96 -21.94 16.69
C SER A 296 -20.53 -22.04 16.13
N LEU A 297 -19.53 -21.70 16.94
CA LEU A 297 -18.13 -21.83 16.51
C LEU A 297 -17.74 -23.25 16.06
N HIS A 298 -18.41 -24.27 16.60
CA HIS A 298 -18.06 -25.68 16.39
C HIS A 298 -19.13 -26.51 15.68
N ARG A 299 -20.34 -25.96 15.45
CA ARG A 299 -21.43 -26.70 14.87
C ARG A 299 -22.29 -25.84 13.96
N PHE A 300 -22.50 -26.29 12.74
CA PHE A 300 -23.46 -25.75 11.79
C PHE A 300 -24.72 -26.62 11.83
N VAL A 301 -25.89 -26.00 11.91
CA VAL A 301 -27.19 -26.73 12.00
C VAL A 301 -28.02 -26.54 10.74
N SER A 302 -28.23 -25.29 10.32
CA SER A 302 -29.06 -24.99 9.14
C SER A 302 -28.76 -23.59 8.59
N ALA A 303 -29.14 -23.39 7.34
CA ALA A 303 -29.16 -22.10 6.67
C ALA A 303 -30.56 -21.90 6.03
N THR A 304 -31.13 -20.72 6.21
CA THR A 304 -32.43 -20.34 5.63
C THR A 304 -32.20 -19.07 4.75
N ALA A 305 -32.53 -19.18 3.46
CA ALA A 305 -32.41 -18.08 2.53
C ALA A 305 -33.38 -16.94 2.86
N THR A 306 -32.91 -15.71 2.70
CA THR A 306 -33.80 -14.56 2.65
C THR A 306 -34.66 -14.62 1.37
N PRO A 307 -35.98 -14.40 1.45
CA PRO A 307 -36.84 -14.40 0.27
C PRO A 307 -36.37 -13.43 -0.81
N SER A 308 -36.44 -13.86 -2.09
CA SER A 308 -35.91 -13.08 -3.23
C SER A 308 -36.54 -11.69 -3.34
N ASP A 309 -37.83 -11.54 -3.05
CA ASP A 309 -38.51 -10.24 -3.06
C ASP A 309 -38.00 -9.31 -1.96
N GLN A 310 -37.66 -9.84 -0.78
CA GLN A 310 -37.10 -9.07 0.31
C GLN A 310 -35.65 -8.63 -0.03
N LEU A 311 -34.83 -9.53 -0.61
CA LEU A 311 -33.50 -9.20 -1.09
C LEU A 311 -33.54 -8.07 -2.13
N GLN A 312 -34.46 -8.22 -3.11
CA GLN A 312 -34.63 -7.21 -4.16
C GLN A 312 -35.01 -5.84 -3.59
N LYS A 313 -35.96 -5.79 -2.66
CA LYS A 313 -36.39 -4.56 -1.99
C LYS A 313 -35.22 -3.93 -1.22
N SER A 314 -34.47 -4.74 -0.44
CA SER A 314 -33.35 -4.24 0.36
C SER A 314 -32.26 -3.66 -0.52
N LEU A 315 -31.85 -4.36 -1.58
CA LEU A 315 -30.83 -3.88 -2.51
C LEU A 315 -31.27 -2.60 -3.24
N THR A 316 -32.52 -2.57 -3.74
CA THR A 316 -33.04 -1.40 -4.46
C THR A 316 -33.11 -0.18 -3.54
N THR A 317 -33.68 -0.34 -2.34
CA THR A 317 -33.81 0.77 -1.39
C THR A 317 -32.43 1.31 -1.00
N LEU A 318 -31.50 0.41 -0.63
CA LEU A 318 -30.18 0.78 -0.17
C LEU A 318 -29.36 1.47 -1.27
N LEU A 319 -29.22 0.84 -2.45
CA LEU A 319 -28.35 1.35 -3.51
C LEU A 319 -28.94 2.55 -4.27
N SER A 320 -30.25 2.83 -4.12
CA SER A 320 -30.84 4.05 -4.63
C SER A 320 -30.41 5.30 -3.86
N ASP A 321 -30.22 5.17 -2.56
CA ASP A 321 -29.86 6.25 -1.65
C ASP A 321 -28.37 6.28 -1.35
N GLN A 322 -27.72 5.09 -1.31
CA GLN A 322 -26.31 4.89 -0.96
C GLN A 322 -25.61 4.13 -2.08
N PRO A 323 -25.24 4.77 -3.18
CA PRO A 323 -24.56 4.08 -4.28
C PRO A 323 -23.16 3.62 -3.85
N VAL A 324 -22.80 2.40 -4.24
CA VAL A 324 -21.45 1.84 -4.08
C VAL A 324 -20.96 1.27 -5.39
N THR A 325 -19.65 1.26 -5.59
CA THR A 325 -19.03 0.70 -6.79
C THR A 325 -18.47 -0.69 -6.58
N VAL A 326 -18.20 -1.07 -5.34
CA VAL A 326 -17.60 -2.34 -4.95
C VAL A 326 -18.56 -3.12 -4.05
N ALA A 327 -18.79 -4.38 -4.38
CA ALA A 327 -19.56 -5.28 -3.54
C ALA A 327 -18.84 -6.62 -3.35
N LYS A 328 -19.08 -7.22 -2.20
CA LYS A 328 -18.74 -8.61 -1.91
C LYS A 328 -20.02 -9.45 -1.89
N LEU A 329 -20.01 -10.55 -2.62
CA LEU A 329 -20.99 -11.63 -2.51
C LEU A 329 -20.36 -12.79 -1.73
N GLY A 330 -20.86 -13.06 -0.53
CA GLY A 330 -20.44 -14.19 0.30
C GLY A 330 -21.42 -15.37 0.22
N MET A 331 -21.74 -15.96 1.37
CA MET A 331 -22.62 -17.11 1.46
C MET A 331 -24.03 -16.82 0.91
N VAL A 332 -24.46 -17.62 -0.05
CA VAL A 332 -25.82 -17.66 -0.61
C VAL A 332 -26.29 -19.12 -0.68
N GLN A 333 -27.60 -19.33 -0.81
CA GLN A 333 -28.17 -20.68 -0.74
C GLN A 333 -27.87 -21.53 -1.98
N ASN A 334 -27.85 -20.93 -3.16
CA ASN A 334 -27.61 -21.61 -4.44
C ASN A 334 -27.19 -20.65 -5.54
N LEU A 335 -26.77 -21.19 -6.68
CA LEU A 335 -26.33 -20.44 -7.85
C LEU A 335 -27.39 -19.47 -8.39
N GLN A 336 -28.67 -19.90 -8.43
CA GLN A 336 -29.74 -19.05 -8.93
C GLN A 336 -29.87 -17.76 -8.12
N GLN A 337 -29.81 -17.86 -6.79
CA GLN A 337 -29.81 -16.67 -5.89
C GLN A 337 -28.59 -15.78 -6.15
N ALA A 338 -27.40 -16.39 -6.32
CA ALA A 338 -26.17 -15.63 -6.62
C ALA A 338 -26.32 -14.82 -7.91
N VAL A 339 -26.75 -15.45 -9.01
CA VAL A 339 -26.94 -14.80 -10.31
C VAL A 339 -27.96 -13.66 -10.23
N GLN A 340 -29.07 -13.85 -9.53
CA GLN A 340 -30.10 -12.81 -9.35
C GLN A 340 -29.54 -11.60 -8.57
N ILE A 341 -28.82 -11.85 -7.47
CA ILE A 341 -28.20 -10.79 -6.66
C ILE A 341 -27.18 -10.00 -7.49
N VAL A 342 -26.29 -10.69 -8.21
CA VAL A 342 -25.24 -10.05 -9.03
C VAL A 342 -25.88 -9.20 -10.14
N ALA A 343 -26.85 -9.74 -10.85
CA ALA A 343 -27.55 -9.01 -11.91
C ALA A 343 -28.22 -7.72 -11.37
N GLN A 344 -28.84 -7.80 -10.20
CA GLN A 344 -29.47 -6.64 -9.57
C GLN A 344 -28.43 -5.62 -9.09
N MET A 345 -27.33 -6.05 -8.45
CA MET A 345 -26.24 -5.15 -8.04
C MET A 345 -25.68 -4.38 -9.24
N LYS A 346 -25.42 -5.06 -10.37
CA LYS A 346 -24.93 -4.40 -11.59
C LYS A 346 -25.95 -3.41 -12.16
N ALA A 347 -27.22 -3.77 -12.21
CA ALA A 347 -28.29 -2.87 -12.66
C ALA A 347 -28.42 -1.62 -11.79
N LEU A 348 -28.02 -1.68 -10.52
CA LEU A 348 -28.02 -0.57 -9.57
C LEU A 348 -26.69 0.16 -9.48
N GLY A 349 -25.71 -0.16 -10.34
CA GLY A 349 -24.47 0.62 -10.49
C GLY A 349 -23.23 0.03 -9.83
N VAL A 350 -23.28 -1.15 -9.22
CA VAL A 350 -22.10 -1.83 -8.70
C VAL A 350 -21.23 -2.30 -9.87
N LYS A 351 -19.95 -1.88 -9.88
CA LYS A 351 -19.01 -2.11 -10.99
C LYS A 351 -18.04 -3.28 -10.73
N ARG A 352 -17.66 -3.46 -9.48
CA ARG A 352 -16.64 -4.41 -9.05
C ARG A 352 -17.27 -5.36 -8.05
N ILE A 353 -17.44 -6.61 -8.42
CA ILE A 353 -18.08 -7.64 -7.58
C ILE A 353 -17.07 -8.71 -7.26
N ILE A 354 -16.82 -8.90 -5.98
CA ILE A 354 -16.00 -9.99 -5.42
C ILE A 354 -16.93 -11.11 -5.01
N TRP A 355 -16.74 -12.29 -5.59
CA TRP A 355 -17.45 -13.49 -5.19
C TRP A 355 -16.56 -14.38 -4.32
N ASP A 356 -16.93 -14.54 -3.04
CA ASP A 356 -16.31 -15.50 -2.11
C ASP A 356 -17.19 -16.78 -2.09
N PRO A 357 -16.78 -17.85 -2.80
CA PRO A 357 -17.59 -19.02 -3.05
C PRO A 357 -17.60 -19.96 -1.85
N ILE A 358 -18.43 -19.67 -0.84
CA ILE A 358 -18.57 -20.50 0.35
C ILE A 358 -19.46 -21.70 0.01
N LEU A 359 -18.86 -22.83 -0.36
CA LEU A 359 -19.56 -24.06 -0.68
C LEU A 359 -19.94 -24.84 0.57
N GLN A 360 -19.11 -24.76 1.62
CA GLN A 360 -19.35 -25.41 2.88
C GLN A 360 -19.01 -24.50 4.04
N PRO A 361 -19.90 -24.31 5.03
CA PRO A 361 -19.59 -23.55 6.22
C PRO A 361 -18.43 -24.18 6.99
N THR A 362 -17.52 -23.38 7.51
CA THR A 362 -16.33 -23.88 8.25
C THR A 362 -16.69 -24.69 9.50
N ALA A 363 -17.88 -24.48 10.07
CA ALA A 363 -18.38 -25.22 11.24
C ALA A 363 -19.17 -26.49 10.85
N ALA A 364 -19.34 -26.78 9.55
CA ALA A 364 -20.00 -28.01 9.09
C ALA A 364 -19.09 -29.21 9.32
N GLU A 365 -19.70 -30.36 9.60
CA GLU A 365 -19.00 -31.64 9.61
C GLU A 365 -18.65 -32.04 8.17
N GLU A 366 -17.52 -32.76 7.96
CA GLU A 366 -17.09 -33.20 6.62
C GLU A 366 -18.16 -34.03 5.88
N THR A 367 -19.08 -34.63 6.62
CA THR A 367 -20.19 -35.44 6.08
C THR A 367 -21.37 -34.60 5.61
N GLN A 368 -21.42 -33.30 5.88
CA GLN A 368 -22.52 -32.46 5.43
C GLN A 368 -22.34 -32.12 3.94
N PRO A 369 -23.43 -32.20 3.12
CA PRO A 369 -23.34 -31.88 1.70
C PRO A 369 -23.00 -30.42 1.49
N ASN A 370 -22.34 -30.13 0.36
CA ASN A 370 -22.12 -28.77 -0.08
C ASN A 370 -23.45 -28.01 -0.21
N LEU A 371 -23.45 -26.72 0.11
CA LEU A 371 -24.61 -25.84 -0.09
C LEU A 371 -25.04 -25.80 -1.56
N TRP A 372 -24.10 -25.93 -2.47
CA TRP A 372 -24.27 -25.85 -3.91
C TRP A 372 -24.07 -27.25 -4.51
N THR A 373 -25.06 -27.70 -5.29
CA THR A 373 -25.09 -29.03 -5.91
C THR A 373 -25.12 -28.96 -7.44
N GLU A 374 -24.96 -27.75 -7.99
CA GLU A 374 -25.00 -27.52 -9.43
C GLU A 374 -23.77 -28.08 -10.15
N GLU A 375 -23.94 -28.42 -11.43
CA GLU A 375 -22.85 -28.86 -12.31
C GLU A 375 -21.89 -27.70 -12.62
N GLN A 376 -20.60 -28.03 -12.84
CA GLN A 376 -19.51 -27.05 -12.99
C GLN A 376 -19.74 -26.05 -14.14
N ASP A 377 -20.32 -26.48 -15.24
CA ASP A 377 -20.59 -25.65 -16.41
C ASP A 377 -21.59 -24.52 -16.16
N LYS A 378 -22.45 -24.68 -15.16
CA LYS A 378 -23.45 -23.66 -14.78
C LYS A 378 -22.82 -22.45 -14.08
N PHE A 379 -21.66 -22.61 -13.44
CA PHE A 379 -20.95 -21.50 -12.79
C PHE A 379 -20.39 -20.47 -13.78
N ALA A 380 -20.25 -20.83 -15.05
CA ALA A 380 -19.81 -19.92 -16.11
C ALA A 380 -20.66 -18.64 -16.18
N THR A 381 -21.98 -18.76 -15.95
CA THR A 381 -22.89 -17.59 -15.95
C THR A 381 -22.51 -16.60 -14.87
N LEU A 382 -22.18 -17.06 -13.65
CA LEU A 382 -21.79 -16.19 -12.55
C LEU A 382 -20.39 -15.62 -12.76
N LEU A 383 -19.44 -16.42 -13.28
CA LEU A 383 -18.06 -16.00 -13.54
C LEU A 383 -17.98 -14.85 -14.55
N ASN A 384 -18.85 -14.84 -15.57
CA ASN A 384 -18.90 -13.75 -16.55
C ASN A 384 -19.39 -12.41 -15.96
N GLU A 385 -20.00 -12.45 -14.78
CA GLU A 385 -20.66 -11.29 -14.17
C GLU A 385 -19.91 -10.72 -12.97
N VAL A 386 -18.93 -11.45 -12.42
CA VAL A 386 -18.12 -10.99 -11.28
C VAL A 386 -16.74 -10.55 -11.74
N SER A 387 -16.11 -9.67 -10.97
CA SER A 387 -14.78 -9.15 -11.29
C SER A 387 -13.66 -9.99 -10.69
N LEU A 388 -13.92 -10.60 -9.51
CA LEU A 388 -12.97 -11.45 -8.78
C LEU A 388 -13.72 -12.59 -8.12
N ALA A 389 -13.21 -13.82 -8.27
CA ALA A 389 -13.60 -14.97 -7.45
C ALA A 389 -12.47 -15.33 -6.47
N THR A 390 -12.80 -15.71 -5.22
CA THR A 390 -11.79 -15.99 -4.19
C THR A 390 -11.91 -17.42 -3.61
N PRO A 391 -11.79 -18.48 -4.44
CA PRO A 391 -11.88 -19.85 -3.94
C PRO A 391 -10.63 -20.25 -3.17
N ASN A 392 -10.79 -21.14 -2.17
CA ASN A 392 -9.69 -21.98 -1.69
C ASN A 392 -9.48 -23.18 -2.63
N LYS A 393 -8.44 -24.00 -2.42
CA LYS A 393 -8.14 -25.16 -3.28
C LYS A 393 -9.32 -26.15 -3.37
N PRO A 394 -9.95 -26.61 -2.26
CA PRO A 394 -11.15 -27.44 -2.34
C PRO A 394 -12.33 -26.82 -3.11
N GLU A 395 -12.57 -25.52 -2.89
CA GLU A 395 -13.59 -24.77 -3.61
C GLU A 395 -13.27 -24.67 -5.11
N ALA A 396 -12.01 -24.38 -5.47
CA ALA A 396 -11.57 -24.32 -6.86
C ALA A 396 -11.76 -25.68 -7.57
N GLN A 397 -11.37 -26.77 -6.92
CA GLN A 397 -11.58 -28.11 -7.43
C GLN A 397 -13.07 -28.44 -7.65
N ALA A 398 -13.94 -28.05 -6.72
CA ALA A 398 -15.38 -28.26 -6.85
C ALA A 398 -16.01 -27.40 -7.93
N LEU A 399 -15.64 -26.13 -8.05
CA LEU A 399 -16.23 -25.16 -8.98
C LEU A 399 -15.70 -25.31 -10.41
N PHE A 400 -14.40 -25.55 -10.55
CA PHE A 400 -13.69 -25.45 -11.83
C PHE A 400 -13.14 -26.80 -12.31
N GLY A 401 -13.18 -27.84 -11.47
CA GLY A 401 -12.57 -29.15 -11.75
C GLY A 401 -11.06 -29.17 -11.62
N THR A 402 -10.46 -28.05 -11.18
CA THR A 402 -9.01 -27.90 -11.05
C THR A 402 -8.66 -26.84 -9.99
N ASP A 403 -7.52 -27.01 -9.34
CA ASP A 403 -6.85 -26.01 -8.52
C ASP A 403 -5.44 -25.66 -9.06
N GLU A 404 -5.13 -26.13 -10.28
CA GLU A 404 -3.86 -25.84 -10.96
C GLU A 404 -3.84 -24.41 -11.51
N PRO A 405 -2.89 -23.55 -11.10
CA PRO A 405 -2.87 -22.13 -11.46
C PRO A 405 -2.90 -21.87 -12.98
N ALA A 406 -2.21 -22.69 -13.79
CA ALA A 406 -2.18 -22.53 -15.24
C ALA A 406 -3.55 -22.83 -15.89
N GLU A 407 -4.32 -23.79 -15.35
CA GLU A 407 -5.67 -24.08 -15.82
C GLU A 407 -6.64 -22.99 -15.38
N LEU A 408 -6.52 -22.53 -14.12
CA LEU A 408 -7.31 -21.39 -13.60
C LEU A 408 -7.07 -20.13 -14.40
N GLN A 409 -5.85 -19.90 -14.92
CA GLN A 409 -5.56 -18.77 -15.82
C GLN A 409 -6.32 -18.86 -17.14
N ARG A 410 -6.45 -20.04 -17.72
CA ARG A 410 -7.29 -20.24 -18.93
C ARG A 410 -8.76 -19.94 -18.66
N ILE A 411 -9.26 -20.32 -17.46
CA ILE A 411 -10.63 -20.00 -17.01
C ILE A 411 -10.76 -18.48 -16.85
N ALA A 412 -9.81 -17.83 -16.18
CA ALA A 412 -9.78 -16.38 -16.02
C ALA A 412 -9.83 -15.64 -17.34
N GLN A 413 -8.99 -16.05 -18.31
CA GLN A 413 -8.98 -15.50 -19.68
C GLN A 413 -10.31 -15.73 -20.42
N LYS A 414 -10.86 -16.94 -20.34
CA LYS A 414 -12.12 -17.30 -21.01
C LYS A 414 -13.31 -16.49 -20.51
N HIS A 415 -13.38 -16.21 -19.23
CA HIS A 415 -14.54 -15.57 -18.59
C HIS A 415 -14.31 -14.08 -18.27
N GLY A 416 -13.12 -13.53 -18.50
CA GLY A 416 -12.80 -12.13 -18.17
C GLY A 416 -12.85 -11.83 -16.67
N VAL A 417 -12.57 -12.83 -15.81
CA VAL A 417 -12.62 -12.73 -14.35
C VAL A 417 -11.23 -12.95 -13.75
N ALA A 418 -10.89 -12.24 -12.67
CA ALA A 418 -9.72 -12.60 -11.88
C ALA A 418 -10.08 -13.70 -10.86
N ILE A 419 -9.11 -14.58 -10.55
CA ILE A 419 -9.28 -15.65 -9.57
C ILE A 419 -8.19 -15.53 -8.51
N LEU A 420 -8.56 -15.37 -7.25
CA LEU A 420 -7.64 -15.45 -6.11
C LEU A 420 -7.70 -16.85 -5.50
N LEU A 421 -6.76 -17.70 -5.86
CA LEU A 421 -6.61 -19.03 -5.25
C LEU A 421 -6.00 -18.87 -3.84
N LYS A 422 -6.82 -19.13 -2.81
CA LYS A 422 -6.43 -19.00 -1.39
C LYS A 422 -5.58 -20.19 -0.94
N GLY A 423 -4.38 -19.90 -0.37
CA GLY A 423 -3.41 -20.91 0.09
C GLY A 423 -3.58 -21.38 1.54
N GLY A 424 -4.60 -20.91 2.25
CA GLY A 424 -4.78 -21.24 3.67
C GLY A 424 -4.90 -22.75 3.97
N HIS A 425 -5.52 -23.52 3.09
CA HIS A 425 -5.71 -24.98 3.17
C HIS A 425 -4.56 -25.79 2.54
N ASP A 426 -3.55 -25.13 1.96
CA ASP A 426 -2.41 -25.81 1.39
C ASP A 426 -1.42 -26.19 2.49
N THR A 427 -1.24 -27.48 2.72
CA THR A 427 -0.32 -28.03 3.72
C THR A 427 1.05 -28.36 3.16
N THR A 428 1.28 -28.14 1.86
CA THR A 428 2.59 -28.43 1.22
C THR A 428 3.69 -27.51 1.76
N SER A 429 3.35 -26.29 2.17
CA SER A 429 4.24 -25.40 2.88
C SER A 429 3.83 -25.26 4.35
N PRO A 430 4.60 -25.79 5.31
CA PRO A 430 4.25 -25.67 6.73
C PRO A 430 4.45 -24.25 7.29
N ARG A 431 5.18 -23.39 6.59
CA ARG A 431 5.60 -22.06 7.06
C ARG A 431 5.00 -20.89 6.29
N LEU A 432 4.54 -21.14 5.09
CA LEU A 432 4.00 -20.08 4.22
C LEU A 432 2.54 -20.35 3.90
N VAL A 433 1.78 -19.28 3.81
CA VAL A 433 0.52 -19.22 3.09
C VAL A 433 0.81 -18.51 1.76
N VAL A 434 0.50 -19.17 0.65
CA VAL A 434 0.70 -18.61 -0.69
C VAL A 434 -0.66 -18.40 -1.33
N ASN A 435 -1.11 -17.15 -1.37
CA ASN A 435 -2.30 -16.78 -2.13
C ASN A 435 -1.86 -16.39 -3.55
N GLN A 436 -2.57 -16.82 -4.58
CA GLN A 436 -2.20 -16.56 -5.98
C GLN A 436 -3.33 -15.81 -6.68
N LEU A 437 -3.11 -14.54 -7.01
CA LEU A 437 -4.02 -13.81 -7.88
C LEU A 437 -3.71 -14.15 -9.33
N ILE A 438 -4.67 -14.76 -9.99
CA ILE A 438 -4.61 -15.25 -11.34
C ILE A 438 -5.47 -14.34 -12.21
N THR A 439 -4.84 -13.63 -13.15
CA THR A 439 -5.48 -12.72 -14.11
C THR A 439 -5.30 -13.21 -15.53
N SER A 440 -5.92 -12.54 -16.50
CA SER A 440 -5.64 -12.77 -17.93
C SER A 440 -4.15 -12.64 -18.26
N ASP A 441 -3.45 -11.73 -17.59
CA ASP A 441 -2.12 -11.28 -17.93
C ASP A 441 -1.02 -12.05 -17.20
N GLY A 442 -1.35 -12.70 -16.08
CA GLY A 442 -0.36 -13.43 -15.30
C GLY A 442 -0.84 -13.99 -13.98
N ILE A 443 0.08 -14.58 -13.25
CA ILE A 443 -0.11 -15.14 -11.90
C ILE A 443 0.76 -14.34 -10.94
N HIS A 444 0.14 -13.75 -9.92
CA HIS A 444 0.78 -12.92 -8.90
C HIS A 444 0.72 -13.63 -7.55
N PRO A 445 1.82 -14.25 -7.08
CA PRO A 445 1.85 -14.89 -5.78
C PRO A 445 2.06 -13.88 -4.65
N TYR A 446 1.38 -14.08 -3.53
CA TYR A 446 1.54 -13.33 -2.29
C TYR A 446 1.89 -14.27 -1.16
N TYR A 447 3.02 -14.05 -0.53
CA TYR A 447 3.57 -14.89 0.53
C TYR A 447 3.32 -14.23 1.88
N THR A 448 2.79 -14.99 2.84
CA THR A 448 2.65 -14.56 4.23
C THR A 448 3.07 -15.70 5.16
N HIS A 449 3.52 -15.36 6.37
CA HIS A 449 3.84 -16.35 7.38
C HIS A 449 2.59 -17.18 7.77
N ARG A 450 2.77 -18.49 7.95
CA ARG A 450 1.71 -19.38 8.43
C ARG A 450 1.76 -19.48 9.95
N TYR A 451 0.83 -18.84 10.61
CA TYR A 451 0.63 -18.94 12.05
C TYR A 451 -0.13 -20.23 12.40
N ASP A 452 0.28 -20.92 13.46
CA ASP A 452 -0.45 -22.07 14.01
C ASP A 452 -1.67 -21.58 14.83
N LYS A 453 -2.60 -20.92 14.14
CA LYS A 453 -3.81 -20.33 14.72
C LYS A 453 -4.99 -20.61 13.80
N SER A 454 -6.06 -21.17 14.34
CA SER A 454 -7.31 -21.41 13.61
C SER A 454 -8.34 -20.34 13.94
N ILE A 455 -8.45 -19.29 13.09
CA ILE A 455 -9.41 -18.21 13.27
C ILE A 455 -10.61 -18.43 12.34
N HIS A 456 -11.82 -18.33 12.90
CA HIS A 456 -13.05 -18.48 12.14
C HIS A 456 -13.28 -17.27 11.22
N GLY A 457 -13.70 -17.53 9.97
CA GLY A 457 -14.09 -16.50 9.01
C GLY A 457 -12.95 -15.84 8.24
N THR A 458 -11.73 -16.39 8.23
CA THR A 458 -10.57 -15.81 7.55
C THR A 458 -10.76 -15.56 6.06
N GLY A 459 -11.52 -16.44 5.36
CA GLY A 459 -11.90 -16.22 3.95
C GLY A 459 -12.73 -14.95 3.79
N CYS A 460 -13.74 -14.77 4.65
CA CYS A 460 -14.57 -13.56 4.67
C CYS A 460 -13.76 -12.32 5.00
N MET A 461 -12.83 -12.39 5.96
CA MET A 461 -11.95 -11.27 6.29
C MET A 461 -11.12 -10.85 5.09
N LEU A 462 -10.50 -11.80 4.37
CA LEU A 462 -9.68 -11.52 3.20
C LEU A 462 -10.50 -10.85 2.10
N SER A 463 -11.65 -11.42 1.73
CA SER A 463 -12.49 -10.88 0.67
C SER A 463 -13.09 -9.50 1.02
N ALA A 464 -13.43 -9.25 2.29
CA ALA A 464 -13.87 -7.94 2.78
C ALA A 464 -12.74 -6.90 2.77
N ALA A 465 -11.53 -7.28 3.17
CA ALA A 465 -10.36 -6.40 3.10
C ALA A 465 -10.02 -6.03 1.65
N ILE A 466 -10.06 -7.01 0.71
CA ILE A 466 -9.87 -6.73 -0.73
C ILE A 466 -10.94 -5.74 -1.22
N ALA A 467 -12.23 -5.95 -0.88
CA ALA A 467 -13.29 -5.04 -1.26
C ALA A 467 -13.05 -3.62 -0.73
N SER A 468 -12.60 -3.51 0.51
CA SER A 468 -12.31 -2.22 1.15
C SER A 468 -11.16 -1.48 0.46
N TYR A 469 -10.04 -2.13 0.22
CA TYR A 469 -8.92 -1.50 -0.51
C TYR A 469 -9.29 -1.15 -1.96
N TRP A 470 -10.12 -1.99 -2.60
CA TRP A 470 -10.59 -1.70 -3.96
C TRP A 470 -11.55 -0.51 -4.03
N ALA A 471 -12.37 -0.31 -2.98
CA ALA A 471 -13.22 0.87 -2.85
C ALA A 471 -12.42 2.15 -2.56
N MET A 472 -11.21 2.04 -2.02
CA MET A 472 -10.23 3.13 -1.91
C MET A 472 -9.50 3.43 -3.22
N GLU A 473 -9.89 2.78 -4.33
CA GLU A 473 -9.30 2.93 -5.67
C GLU A 473 -7.84 2.43 -5.81
N TYR A 474 -7.41 1.50 -4.96
CA TYR A 474 -6.22 0.70 -5.27
C TYR A 474 -6.49 -0.22 -6.46
N SER A 475 -5.46 -0.56 -7.26
CA SER A 475 -5.60 -1.61 -8.27
C SER A 475 -5.98 -2.95 -7.63
N LEU A 476 -6.51 -3.88 -8.43
CA LEU A 476 -6.84 -5.22 -7.91
C LEU A 476 -5.61 -5.91 -7.30
N VAL A 477 -4.46 -5.82 -7.97
CA VAL A 477 -3.18 -6.41 -7.52
C VAL A 477 -2.78 -5.81 -6.16
N SER A 478 -2.80 -4.48 -6.03
CA SER A 478 -2.48 -3.79 -4.77
C SER A 478 -3.50 -4.09 -3.68
N SER A 479 -4.79 -4.17 -4.00
CA SER A 479 -5.85 -4.49 -3.04
C SER A 479 -5.69 -5.88 -2.45
N VAL A 480 -5.36 -6.88 -3.28
CA VAL A 480 -5.09 -8.26 -2.81
C VAL A 480 -3.85 -8.30 -1.94
N GLN A 481 -2.76 -7.65 -2.34
CA GLN A 481 -1.52 -7.61 -1.57
C GLN A 481 -1.74 -7.01 -0.18
N ARG A 482 -2.34 -5.83 -0.12
CA ARG A 482 -2.66 -5.13 1.14
C ARG A 482 -3.57 -5.97 2.04
N ALA A 483 -4.57 -6.63 1.48
CA ALA A 483 -5.45 -7.51 2.23
C ALA A 483 -4.72 -8.72 2.81
N CYS A 484 -3.78 -9.33 2.06
CA CYS A 484 -2.93 -10.41 2.57
C CYS A 484 -2.05 -9.94 3.74
N HIS A 485 -1.41 -8.78 3.63
CA HIS A 485 -0.61 -8.20 4.71
C HIS A 485 -1.46 -7.88 5.94
N TYR A 486 -2.62 -7.23 5.74
CA TYR A 486 -3.56 -6.92 6.81
C TYR A 486 -3.98 -8.18 7.58
N LEU A 487 -4.29 -9.27 6.88
CA LEU A 487 -4.60 -10.55 7.54
C LEU A 487 -3.40 -11.11 8.30
N ALA A 488 -2.20 -11.07 7.73
CA ALA A 488 -0.99 -11.54 8.40
C ALA A 488 -0.76 -10.80 9.73
N THR A 489 -0.93 -9.48 9.74
CA THR A 489 -0.86 -8.65 10.96
C THR A 489 -1.92 -9.08 11.99
N ILE A 490 -3.18 -9.27 11.56
CA ILE A 490 -4.23 -9.78 12.44
C ILE A 490 -3.81 -11.12 13.06
N PHE A 491 -3.29 -12.06 12.26
CA PHE A 491 -2.87 -13.36 12.76
C PHE A 491 -1.71 -13.26 13.75
N ALA A 492 -0.71 -12.43 13.45
CA ALA A 492 0.43 -12.18 14.34
C ALA A 492 -0.03 -11.75 15.73
N GLU A 493 -0.96 -10.80 15.80
CA GLU A 493 -1.43 -10.18 17.03
C GLU A 493 -2.45 -11.01 17.83
N GLN A 494 -3.11 -12.01 17.21
CA GLN A 494 -4.07 -12.83 17.94
C GLN A 494 -3.38 -13.71 18.98
N PRO A 495 -3.98 -13.89 20.17
CA PRO A 495 -3.44 -14.79 21.18
C PRO A 495 -3.38 -16.22 20.65
N ASN A 496 -2.32 -16.95 21.00
CA ASN A 496 -2.20 -18.37 20.68
C ASN A 496 -3.11 -19.19 21.62
N ARG A 497 -4.22 -19.68 21.10
CA ARG A 497 -5.20 -20.50 21.84
C ARG A 497 -5.40 -21.83 21.10
N PRO A 498 -5.49 -22.96 21.82
CA PRO A 498 -5.74 -24.25 21.17
C PRO A 498 -7.13 -24.28 20.52
N GLY A 499 -7.18 -24.88 19.35
CA GLY A 499 -8.42 -25.08 18.59
C GLY A 499 -8.92 -23.82 17.85
N ARG A 500 -10.14 -23.90 17.34
CA ARG A 500 -10.77 -22.81 16.58
C ARG A 500 -11.16 -21.67 17.51
N GLN A 501 -10.87 -20.45 17.12
CA GLN A 501 -11.17 -19.24 17.87
C GLN A 501 -11.87 -18.18 17.00
N LEU A 502 -12.60 -17.28 17.66
CA LEU A 502 -13.10 -16.05 17.02
C LEU A 502 -11.99 -15.01 16.99
N LEU A 503 -12.09 -14.07 16.05
CA LEU A 503 -11.22 -12.89 16.05
C LEU A 503 -11.36 -12.14 17.36
N TYR A 504 -10.27 -12.06 18.12
CA TYR A 504 -10.25 -11.31 19.37
C TYR A 504 -10.28 -9.81 19.09
N PRO A 505 -11.15 -9.03 19.74
CA PRO A 505 -11.19 -7.60 19.55
C PRO A 505 -9.92 -6.98 20.17
N LYS A 506 -8.99 -6.62 19.32
CA LYS A 506 -7.77 -5.89 19.66
C LYS A 506 -7.59 -4.78 18.65
N PHE A 507 -7.29 -3.59 19.10
CA PHE A 507 -6.81 -2.54 18.23
C PHE A 507 -5.42 -2.98 17.73
N LEU A 508 -5.17 -2.91 16.44
CA LEU A 508 -3.86 -3.12 15.87
C LEU A 508 -2.92 -2.08 16.51
N SER A 509 -2.06 -2.53 17.38
CA SER A 509 -1.07 -1.67 18.01
C SER A 509 0.19 -1.75 17.19
N GLY A 510 0.41 -0.87 16.23
CA GLY A 510 1.69 -0.54 15.61
C GLY A 510 2.76 -1.63 15.50
N ASN A 511 3.74 -1.34 14.85
CA ASN A 511 4.85 -2.08 14.31
C ASN A 511 5.71 -2.84 15.35
N TRP A 512 5.25 -3.99 15.85
CA TRP A 512 5.91 -4.74 16.93
C TRP A 512 7.30 -5.31 16.53
N LYS A 513 7.53 -5.66 15.27
CA LYS A 513 8.85 -6.12 14.81
C LYS A 513 9.89 -5.00 14.86
N LYS A 514 9.51 -3.80 14.52
CA LYS A 514 10.40 -2.62 14.50
C LYS A 514 10.74 -2.08 15.89
N GLN A 515 10.04 -2.50 16.95
CA GLN A 515 10.41 -2.06 18.31
C GLN A 515 11.85 -2.42 18.70
N HIS A 516 12.43 -3.47 18.10
CA HIS A 516 13.83 -3.83 18.30
C HIS A 516 14.81 -2.73 17.87
N LEU A 517 14.45 -1.90 16.88
CA LEU A 517 15.26 -0.77 16.43
C LEU A 517 15.40 0.33 17.48
N TYR A 518 14.53 0.37 18.50
CA TYR A 518 14.59 1.40 19.55
C TYR A 518 15.48 1.02 20.72
N PHE A 519 15.76 -0.26 20.94
CA PHE A 519 16.39 -0.72 22.18
C PHE A 519 17.73 -1.43 22.00
N ASP A 520 17.98 -2.11 20.88
CA ASP A 520 19.07 -3.09 20.76
C ASP A 520 19.91 -3.00 19.47
N PHE A 521 19.90 -1.86 18.77
CA PHE A 521 20.52 -1.73 17.46
C PHE A 521 22.01 -1.32 17.48
N ASP A 522 22.63 -1.14 18.65
CA ASP A 522 24.01 -0.69 18.82
C ASP A 522 25.04 -1.70 18.33
N LEU A 523 24.76 -3.01 18.43
CA LEU A 523 25.65 -4.09 18.02
C LEU A 523 24.91 -5.18 17.27
N GLN A 524 25.21 -5.31 15.97
CA GLN A 524 24.71 -6.38 15.11
C GLN A 524 25.79 -7.46 14.91
N TYR A 525 25.44 -8.71 15.16
CA TYR A 525 26.27 -9.85 14.79
C TYR A 525 25.86 -10.39 13.42
N VAL A 526 26.75 -10.27 12.43
CA VAL A 526 26.57 -10.86 11.09
C VAL A 526 27.27 -12.22 11.07
N THR A 527 26.53 -13.31 10.99
CA THR A 527 27.08 -14.66 11.02
C THR A 527 27.92 -14.99 9.78
N ASN A 528 28.95 -15.80 9.93
CA ASN A 528 29.83 -16.25 8.83
C ASN A 528 30.27 -17.71 8.98
N GLU A 529 29.78 -18.44 10.00
CA GLU A 529 30.03 -19.87 10.19
C GLU A 529 29.10 -20.68 9.26
N SER A 530 29.63 -21.69 8.61
CA SER A 530 28.91 -22.58 7.69
C SER A 530 28.39 -23.85 8.35
N ASP A 531 29.00 -24.29 9.44
CA ASP A 531 28.54 -25.45 10.19
C ASP A 531 27.34 -25.08 11.06
N PRO A 532 26.18 -25.73 10.89
CA PRO A 532 24.93 -25.31 11.55
C PRO A 532 24.98 -25.38 13.09
N ASP A 533 25.71 -26.34 13.65
CA ASP A 533 25.79 -26.52 15.11
C ASP A 533 26.77 -25.52 15.72
N ARG A 534 27.87 -25.25 15.05
CA ARG A 534 28.81 -24.20 15.47
C ARG A 534 28.16 -22.82 15.39
N LEU A 535 27.44 -22.55 14.30
CA LEU A 535 26.69 -21.30 14.13
C LEU A 535 25.70 -21.13 15.27
N TYR A 536 24.86 -22.14 15.54
CA TYR A 536 23.90 -22.09 16.64
C TYR A 536 24.57 -21.82 17.99
N ASN A 537 25.64 -22.54 18.30
CA ASN A 537 26.37 -22.35 19.56
C ASN A 537 27.00 -20.94 19.66
N LYS A 538 27.54 -20.42 18.56
CA LYS A 538 28.14 -19.10 18.51
C LYS A 538 27.09 -17.99 18.74
N VAL A 539 25.90 -18.11 18.11
CA VAL A 539 24.78 -17.17 18.34
C VAL A 539 24.28 -17.29 19.79
N SER A 540 24.19 -18.52 20.36
CA SER A 540 23.83 -18.69 21.77
C SER A 540 24.78 -17.95 22.71
N GLN A 541 26.09 -18.14 22.54
CA GLN A 541 27.10 -17.44 23.33
C GLN A 541 27.03 -15.93 23.20
N TYR A 542 26.79 -15.42 21.96
CA TYR A 542 26.61 -13.99 21.73
C TYR A 542 25.38 -13.42 22.45
N LEU A 543 24.24 -14.14 22.42
CA LEU A 543 23.02 -13.71 23.11
C LEU A 543 23.16 -13.82 24.64
N GLU A 544 23.84 -14.85 25.14
CA GLU A 544 24.16 -15.00 26.57
C GLU A 544 25.05 -13.88 27.08
N ALA A 545 26.02 -13.42 26.26
CA ALA A 545 26.90 -12.29 26.55
C ALA A 545 26.20 -10.94 26.45
N GLY A 546 24.90 -10.88 26.15
CA GLY A 546 24.09 -9.66 26.10
C GLY A 546 23.89 -9.07 24.69
N GLY A 547 24.34 -9.75 23.62
CA GLY A 547 23.98 -9.35 22.26
C GLY A 547 22.48 -9.47 22.00
N ARG A 548 21.92 -8.62 21.13
CA ARG A 548 20.45 -8.61 20.88
C ARG A 548 20.07 -8.45 19.41
N TRP A 549 21.01 -8.36 18.50
CA TRP A 549 20.73 -8.21 17.08
C TRP A 549 21.59 -9.18 16.24
N VAL A 550 20.94 -10.14 15.59
CA VAL A 550 21.59 -11.20 14.80
C VAL A 550 21.14 -11.11 13.35
N GLN A 551 22.09 -11.10 12.42
CA GLN A 551 21.84 -11.27 10.99
C GLN A 551 22.35 -12.65 10.56
N LEU A 552 21.42 -13.54 10.21
CA LEU A 552 21.75 -14.87 9.67
C LEU A 552 22.23 -14.72 8.24
N ARG A 553 23.52 -14.90 8.03
CA ARG A 553 24.14 -14.87 6.71
C ARG A 553 24.77 -16.22 6.41
N LEU A 554 24.17 -16.96 5.49
CA LEU A 554 24.65 -18.24 4.96
C LEU A 554 25.03 -18.04 3.50
N LYS A 555 26.34 -18.07 3.20
CA LYS A 555 26.83 -17.99 1.83
C LYS A 555 26.41 -19.26 1.06
N GLU A 556 25.97 -19.05 -0.20
CA GLU A 556 25.65 -20.15 -1.13
C GLU A 556 24.57 -21.14 -0.63
N ALA A 557 23.89 -20.85 0.50
CA ALA A 557 22.80 -21.68 0.99
C ALA A 557 21.54 -21.50 0.12
N THR A 558 20.76 -22.56 0.01
CA THR A 558 19.41 -22.49 -0.56
C THR A 558 18.44 -21.79 0.38
N THR A 559 17.27 -21.39 -0.13
CA THR A 559 16.20 -20.82 0.69
C THR A 559 15.76 -21.80 1.79
N GLU A 560 15.69 -23.11 1.49
CA GLU A 560 15.32 -24.14 2.45
C GLU A 560 16.34 -24.25 3.59
N GLU A 561 17.63 -24.22 3.30
CA GLU A 561 18.69 -24.23 4.30
C GLU A 561 18.68 -22.97 5.18
N ARG A 562 18.39 -21.79 4.59
CA ARG A 562 18.19 -20.55 5.35
C ARG A 562 16.97 -20.64 6.27
N ILE A 563 15.88 -21.22 5.79
CA ILE A 563 14.67 -21.44 6.59
C ILE A 563 14.97 -22.39 7.76
N GLU A 564 15.61 -23.54 7.51
CA GLU A 564 15.92 -24.52 8.54
C GLU A 564 16.78 -23.90 9.66
N MET A 565 17.86 -23.23 9.28
CA MET A 565 18.74 -22.58 10.27
C MET A 565 18.06 -21.37 10.93
N GLY A 566 17.33 -20.58 10.16
CA GLY A 566 16.58 -19.43 10.66
C GLY A 566 15.59 -19.82 11.74
N LEU A 567 14.90 -20.94 11.62
CA LEU A 567 13.95 -21.44 12.61
C LEU A 567 14.64 -21.89 13.91
N ARG A 568 15.81 -22.52 13.79
CA ARG A 568 16.63 -22.85 14.97
C ARG A 568 17.02 -21.57 15.72
N LEU A 569 17.45 -20.55 14.99
CA LEU A 569 17.83 -19.26 15.56
C LEU A 569 16.62 -18.47 16.06
N ARG A 570 15.45 -18.55 15.38
CA ARG A 570 14.24 -17.85 15.84
C ARG A 570 13.85 -18.27 17.25
N THR A 571 13.83 -19.58 17.51
CA THR A 571 13.57 -20.13 18.86
C THR A 571 14.56 -19.59 19.91
N LEU A 572 15.81 -19.41 19.50
CA LEU A 572 16.86 -18.90 20.37
C LEU A 572 16.71 -17.39 20.59
N THR A 573 16.53 -16.60 19.52
CA THR A 573 16.36 -15.15 19.62
C THR A 573 15.08 -14.76 20.39
N ASP A 574 14.00 -15.51 20.25
CA ASP A 574 12.76 -15.30 21.04
C ASP A 574 13.01 -15.45 22.54
N ARG A 575 13.83 -16.44 22.96
CA ARG A 575 14.18 -16.64 24.37
C ARG A 575 14.91 -15.45 24.96
N TYR A 576 15.72 -14.75 24.18
CA TYR A 576 16.52 -13.60 24.60
C TYR A 576 15.89 -12.26 24.21
N HIS A 577 14.68 -12.27 23.64
CA HIS A 577 14.02 -11.08 23.08
C HIS A 577 14.93 -10.31 22.11
N ALA A 578 15.63 -11.03 21.25
CA ALA A 578 16.59 -10.50 20.30
C ALA A 578 16.04 -10.44 18.88
N CYS A 579 16.49 -9.46 18.11
CA CYS A 579 16.17 -9.27 16.71
C CYS A 579 16.88 -10.31 15.84
N LEU A 580 16.14 -10.94 14.91
CA LEU A 580 16.66 -11.83 13.89
C LEU A 580 16.40 -11.27 12.50
N LEU A 581 17.45 -11.00 11.76
CA LEU A 581 17.38 -10.67 10.33
C LEU A 581 17.90 -11.83 9.49
N ILE A 582 17.32 -12.01 8.30
CA ILE A 582 17.84 -12.93 7.28
C ILE A 582 18.61 -12.11 6.23
N ASP A 583 19.74 -12.61 5.75
CA ASP A 583 20.52 -11.98 4.69
C ASP A 583 19.95 -12.38 3.32
N ASP A 584 19.69 -11.38 2.44
CA ASP A 584 19.33 -11.49 1.01
C ASP A 584 17.96 -12.15 0.70
N ASP A 585 17.39 -12.98 1.58
CA ASP A 585 16.27 -13.89 1.26
C ASP A 585 14.94 -13.48 1.92
N ILE A 586 14.07 -12.86 1.11
CA ILE A 586 12.73 -12.39 1.53
C ILE A 586 11.81 -13.57 1.88
N ILE A 587 11.87 -14.66 1.09
CA ILE A 587 11.01 -15.85 1.32
C ILE A 587 11.39 -16.53 2.64
N ALA A 588 12.68 -16.69 2.88
CA ALA A 588 13.16 -17.22 4.15
C ALA A 588 12.79 -16.30 5.32
N THR A 589 12.88 -14.98 5.15
CA THR A 589 12.46 -13.99 6.16
C THR A 589 10.99 -14.20 6.57
N ILE A 590 10.09 -14.34 5.60
CA ILE A 590 8.67 -14.58 5.86
C ILE A 590 8.42 -15.95 6.49
N ALA A 591 9.05 -17.01 5.94
CA ALA A 591 8.87 -18.38 6.41
C ALA A 591 9.35 -18.61 7.84
N VAL A 592 10.42 -17.93 8.24
CA VAL A 592 11.00 -17.97 9.60
C VAL A 592 10.20 -17.09 10.57
N ASP A 593 9.38 -16.18 10.08
CA ASP A 593 8.82 -15.05 10.83
C ASP A 593 9.93 -14.21 11.49
N ALA A 594 11.02 -13.99 10.75
CA ALA A 594 12.12 -13.16 11.21
C ALA A 594 11.65 -11.69 11.37
N ASP A 595 12.40 -10.88 12.08
CA ASP A 595 12.05 -9.47 12.29
C ASP A 595 12.30 -8.62 11.04
N GLY A 596 13.18 -9.08 10.12
CA GLY A 596 13.42 -8.39 8.86
C GLY A 596 14.48 -9.05 7.98
N VAL A 597 14.91 -8.30 6.97
CA VAL A 597 15.89 -8.71 5.95
C VAL A 597 16.98 -7.66 5.81
N HIS A 598 18.20 -8.09 5.53
CA HIS A 598 19.27 -7.21 5.04
C HIS A 598 19.54 -7.50 3.57
N LEU A 599 19.59 -6.45 2.75
CA LEU A 599 19.73 -6.54 1.29
C LEU A 599 21.03 -5.88 0.82
N GLY A 600 21.72 -6.55 -0.09
CA GLY A 600 22.83 -5.98 -0.83
C GLY A 600 22.41 -5.39 -2.18
N LYS A 601 23.38 -4.83 -2.90
CA LYS A 601 23.14 -4.14 -4.19
C LYS A 601 22.62 -5.05 -5.33
N ARG A 602 22.83 -6.37 -5.23
CA ARG A 602 22.46 -7.35 -6.27
C ARG A 602 21.19 -8.10 -5.95
N ASP A 603 20.66 -7.89 -4.74
CA ASP A 603 19.48 -8.55 -4.25
C ASP A 603 18.20 -7.82 -4.66
N CYS A 604 17.07 -8.25 -4.15
CA CYS A 604 15.80 -7.60 -4.40
C CYS A 604 15.89 -6.08 -4.11
N PRO A 605 15.44 -5.21 -5.00
CA PRO A 605 15.41 -3.77 -4.73
C PRO A 605 14.64 -3.46 -3.43
N PRO A 606 15.12 -2.51 -2.60
CA PRO A 606 14.47 -2.20 -1.31
C PRO A 606 13.00 -1.84 -1.42
N GLN A 607 12.59 -1.13 -2.49
CA GLN A 607 11.19 -0.79 -2.76
C GLN A 607 10.33 -2.04 -2.96
N GLU A 608 10.84 -2.99 -3.74
CA GLU A 608 10.15 -4.25 -3.99
C GLU A 608 10.11 -5.11 -2.73
N ALA A 609 11.20 -5.15 -1.96
CA ALA A 609 11.25 -5.83 -0.67
C ALA A 609 10.21 -5.24 0.30
N ARG A 610 10.11 -3.92 0.40
CA ARG A 610 9.10 -3.23 1.22
C ARG A 610 7.69 -3.56 0.74
N ARG A 611 7.47 -3.59 -0.58
CA ARG A 611 6.18 -3.96 -1.17
C ARG A 611 5.78 -5.40 -0.82
N ILE A 612 6.73 -6.35 -0.85
CA ILE A 612 6.48 -7.77 -0.53
C ILE A 612 6.28 -7.97 0.98
N LEU A 613 7.13 -7.37 1.80
CA LEU A 613 7.15 -7.59 3.25
C LEU A 613 6.12 -6.75 4.02
N GLY A 614 5.72 -5.58 3.49
CA GLY A 614 4.90 -4.62 4.21
C GLY A 614 5.72 -3.75 5.18
N GLU A 615 5.03 -2.87 5.93
CA GLU A 615 5.66 -1.91 6.86
C GLU A 615 6.16 -2.54 8.17
N GLU A 616 5.77 -3.76 8.46
CA GLU A 616 6.06 -4.44 9.73
C GLU A 616 7.49 -4.91 9.85
N TYR A 617 8.11 -5.29 8.71
CA TYR A 617 9.44 -5.87 8.68
C TYR A 617 10.54 -4.82 8.64
N ILE A 618 11.63 -5.10 9.34
CA ILE A 618 12.86 -4.32 9.25
C ILE A 618 13.53 -4.59 7.90
N ILE A 619 13.90 -3.54 7.16
CA ILE A 619 14.69 -3.64 5.94
C ILE A 619 15.99 -2.88 6.12
N GLY A 620 17.11 -3.59 6.06
CA GLY A 620 18.44 -3.02 5.98
C GLY A 620 18.97 -3.04 4.57
N TYR A 621 19.81 -2.08 4.21
CA TYR A 621 20.45 -2.03 2.90
C TYR A 621 21.92 -1.66 2.96
N THR A 622 22.75 -2.30 2.12
CA THR A 622 24.19 -2.03 2.05
C THR A 622 24.50 -0.79 1.20
N VAL A 623 25.26 0.15 1.77
CA VAL A 623 25.79 1.36 1.10
C VAL A 623 27.31 1.36 1.20
N ASN A 624 28.02 1.51 0.06
CA ASN A 624 29.47 1.54 -0.01
C ASN A 624 30.01 2.84 -0.64
N SER A 625 29.14 3.71 -1.10
CA SER A 625 29.49 5.00 -1.72
C SER A 625 28.31 5.96 -1.64
N LEU A 626 28.56 7.24 -1.85
CA LEU A 626 27.47 8.24 -1.96
C LEU A 626 26.51 7.95 -3.12
N ASP A 627 27.00 7.34 -4.21
CA ASP A 627 26.16 6.95 -5.35
C ASP A 627 25.11 5.87 -5.02
N ASP A 628 25.28 5.15 -3.91
CA ASP A 628 24.31 4.14 -3.47
C ASP A 628 23.14 4.73 -2.67
N LEU A 629 23.34 5.93 -2.09
CA LEU A 629 22.34 6.58 -1.22
C LEU A 629 21.00 6.82 -1.92
N PRO A 630 20.90 7.34 -3.14
CA PRO A 630 19.60 7.57 -3.77
C PRO A 630 18.76 6.30 -3.85
N ARG A 631 19.37 5.15 -4.17
CA ARG A 631 18.67 3.87 -4.22
C ARG A 631 18.24 3.37 -2.84
N ALA A 632 19.12 3.52 -1.85
CA ALA A 632 18.81 3.16 -0.46
C ALA A 632 17.67 4.03 0.06
N LEU A 633 17.76 5.31 -0.22
CA LEU A 633 16.89 6.32 0.31
C LEU A 633 15.57 6.45 -0.47
N ALA A 634 15.42 5.93 -1.67
CA ALA A 634 14.16 5.88 -2.42
C ALA A 634 13.13 4.89 -1.84
N ALA A 635 13.54 4.01 -0.91
CA ALA A 635 12.67 3.10 -0.20
C ALA A 635 12.56 3.49 1.28
N ASN A 636 11.45 3.13 1.92
CA ASN A 636 11.32 3.23 3.37
C ASN A 636 12.12 2.09 4.03
N ILE A 637 13.46 2.25 4.07
CA ILE A 637 14.36 1.33 4.76
C ILE A 637 14.58 1.78 6.20
N ASP A 638 14.85 0.82 7.08
CA ASP A 638 14.95 1.08 8.51
C ASP A 638 16.39 1.34 8.93
N TYR A 639 17.37 0.77 8.22
CA TYR A 639 18.77 1.08 8.46
C TYR A 639 19.63 0.88 7.20
N ILE A 640 20.76 1.57 7.16
CA ILE A 640 21.80 1.37 6.14
C ILE A 640 23.08 0.83 6.78
N GLY A 641 23.62 -0.24 6.19
CA GLY A 641 24.94 -0.78 6.54
C GLY A 641 26.01 -0.08 5.71
N VAL A 642 26.80 0.79 6.32
CA VAL A 642 27.82 1.60 5.62
C VAL A 642 29.21 1.01 5.83
N GLY A 643 29.92 0.70 4.76
CA GLY A 643 31.27 0.14 4.83
C GLY A 643 31.83 -0.26 3.48
N PRO A 644 33.04 -0.87 3.44
CA PRO A 644 33.75 -1.44 4.59
C PRO A 644 34.61 -0.40 5.37
N TYR A 645 34.62 -0.54 6.69
CA TYR A 645 35.44 0.29 7.55
C TYR A 645 36.95 0.00 7.34
N ARG A 646 37.31 -1.32 7.28
CA ARG A 646 38.66 -1.81 6.98
C ARG A 646 38.62 -2.93 5.96
N ASP A 647 39.80 -3.40 5.56
CA ASP A 647 39.92 -4.62 4.76
C ASP A 647 39.29 -5.82 5.48
N THR A 648 38.54 -6.62 4.75
CA THR A 648 37.82 -7.76 5.30
C THR A 648 37.94 -8.98 4.40
N GLN A 649 38.24 -10.11 4.97
CA GLN A 649 38.34 -11.42 4.26
C GLN A 649 36.96 -12.06 4.01
N THR A 650 35.87 -11.43 4.48
CA THR A 650 34.52 -12.00 4.43
C THR A 650 33.76 -11.76 3.13
N LYS A 651 34.19 -10.84 2.26
CA LYS A 651 33.61 -10.60 0.92
C LYS A 651 34.66 -10.66 -0.19
N ALA A 652 34.41 -11.42 -1.26
CA ALA A 652 35.33 -11.65 -2.38
C ALA A 652 35.45 -10.45 -3.36
N LEU A 653 34.53 -9.49 -3.35
CA LEU A 653 34.55 -8.25 -4.16
C LEU A 653 34.47 -7.08 -3.19
N LEU A 654 35.62 -6.43 -2.97
CA LEU A 654 35.73 -5.32 -2.04
C LEU A 654 35.34 -4.00 -2.72
N ALA A 655 34.41 -3.30 -2.11
CA ALA A 655 34.23 -1.87 -2.32
C ALA A 655 35.48 -1.14 -1.74
N PRO A 656 35.76 0.11 -2.15
CA PRO A 656 36.82 0.90 -1.54
C PRO A 656 36.68 0.96 -0.02
N ILE A 657 37.79 0.87 0.70
CA ILE A 657 37.80 1.05 2.15
C ILE A 657 37.42 2.48 2.48
N LEU A 658 36.38 2.67 3.29
CA LEU A 658 35.87 4.00 3.64
C LEU A 658 36.57 4.61 4.86
N GLY A 659 37.00 3.78 5.82
CA GLY A 659 37.45 4.27 7.12
C GLY A 659 36.36 5.02 7.90
N LEU A 660 36.69 5.63 9.01
CA LEU A 660 35.76 6.45 9.79
C LEU A 660 35.24 7.65 8.99
N GLU A 661 36.18 8.38 8.35
CA GLU A 661 35.87 9.61 7.62
C GLU A 661 34.89 9.37 6.47
N GLY A 662 35.07 8.31 5.67
CA GLY A 662 34.16 7.98 4.57
C GLY A 662 32.79 7.48 5.07
N ILE A 663 32.74 6.75 6.20
CA ILE A 663 31.48 6.34 6.81
C ILE A 663 30.74 7.56 7.34
N SER A 664 31.39 8.45 8.09
CA SER A 664 30.80 9.68 8.61
C SER A 664 30.27 10.58 7.49
N GLN A 665 31.00 10.69 6.37
CA GLN A 665 30.55 11.48 5.22
C GLN A 665 29.26 10.92 4.62
N ILE A 666 29.17 9.59 4.42
CA ILE A 666 27.96 8.95 3.90
C ILE A 666 26.82 9.08 4.90
N ALA A 667 27.10 8.90 6.19
CA ALA A 667 26.12 9.04 7.27
C ALA A 667 25.55 10.47 7.31
N GLN A 668 26.42 11.46 7.29
CA GLN A 668 26.01 12.87 7.26
C GLN A 668 25.14 13.18 6.06
N GLN A 669 25.55 12.76 4.86
CA GLN A 669 24.75 12.98 3.64
C GLN A 669 23.39 12.27 3.70
N ALA A 670 23.33 11.08 4.28
CA ALA A 670 22.07 10.35 4.48
C ALA A 670 21.12 11.09 5.44
N LEU A 671 21.67 11.73 6.48
CA LEU A 671 20.93 12.48 7.49
C LEU A 671 20.54 13.90 7.02
N GLU A 672 21.38 14.53 6.20
CA GLU A 672 21.13 15.85 5.61
C GLU A 672 20.13 15.79 4.43
N THR A 673 19.88 14.61 3.88
CA THR A 673 18.85 14.45 2.87
C THR A 673 17.50 14.68 3.54
N ASP A 674 16.92 15.85 3.28
CA ASP A 674 15.67 16.31 3.91
C ASP A 674 14.54 15.34 3.58
N ARG A 675 14.02 14.68 4.60
CA ARG A 675 13.00 13.64 4.48
C ARG A 675 11.90 13.90 5.48
N CYS A 676 10.69 13.67 5.04
CA CYS A 676 9.53 13.58 5.91
C CYS A 676 9.51 12.30 6.77
N TYR A 677 10.63 11.55 6.84
CA TYR A 677 10.74 10.25 7.51
C TYR A 677 11.67 10.27 8.70
N THR A 678 11.49 9.27 9.55
CA THR A 678 12.57 8.84 10.44
C THR A 678 13.77 8.44 9.57
N ASN A 679 14.88 9.13 9.73
CA ASN A 679 16.12 8.77 9.06
C ASN A 679 16.46 7.31 9.35
N PRO A 680 16.96 6.54 8.36
CA PRO A 680 17.41 5.19 8.62
C PRO A 680 18.57 5.21 9.62
N LEU A 681 18.61 4.20 10.51
CA LEU A 681 19.77 4.05 11.38
C LEU A 681 21.03 3.81 10.56
N ILE A 682 22.15 4.39 10.98
CA ILE A 682 23.45 4.24 10.33
C ILE A 682 24.26 3.19 11.09
N VAL A 683 24.56 2.07 10.44
CA VAL A 683 25.31 0.96 11.01
C VAL A 683 26.65 0.79 10.28
N ALA A 684 27.74 1.06 10.94
CA ALA A 684 29.07 0.88 10.36
C ALA A 684 29.42 -0.62 10.27
N ILE A 685 30.00 -1.06 9.15
CA ILE A 685 30.33 -2.47 8.92
C ILE A 685 31.70 -2.65 8.22
N GLY A 686 32.32 -3.79 8.42
CA GLY A 686 33.48 -4.26 7.67
C GLY A 686 34.80 -4.15 8.41
N GLY A 687 35.32 -5.29 8.90
CA GLY A 687 36.62 -5.40 9.55
C GLY A 687 36.73 -4.77 10.95
N ILE A 688 35.60 -4.45 11.57
CA ILE A 688 35.53 -3.79 12.88
C ILE A 688 36.02 -4.73 13.98
N GLN A 689 36.89 -4.21 14.86
CA GLN A 689 37.45 -4.87 16.03
C GLN A 689 36.97 -4.18 17.31
N PRO A 690 37.06 -4.81 18.50
CA PRO A 690 36.61 -4.22 19.76
C PRO A 690 37.20 -2.82 20.05
N GLU A 691 38.45 -2.59 19.70
CA GLU A 691 39.12 -1.31 19.89
C GLU A 691 38.62 -0.17 18.99
N ASP A 692 37.84 -0.49 17.95
CA ASP A 692 37.26 0.50 17.04
C ASP A 692 35.92 1.05 17.54
N ALA A 693 35.27 0.31 18.44
CA ALA A 693 33.91 0.60 18.88
C ALA A 693 33.79 2.02 19.46
N GLU A 694 34.76 2.46 20.28
CA GLU A 694 34.78 3.78 20.88
C GLU A 694 34.76 4.90 19.83
N SER A 695 35.59 4.77 18.80
CA SER A 695 35.70 5.81 17.76
C SER A 695 34.48 5.83 16.83
N LEU A 696 33.90 4.65 16.51
CA LEU A 696 32.73 4.54 15.65
C LEU A 696 31.44 4.98 16.36
N LEU A 697 31.18 4.47 17.56
CA LEU A 697 29.98 4.81 18.32
C LEU A 697 30.06 6.18 19.00
N GLY A 698 31.26 6.80 19.03
CA GLY A 698 31.47 8.18 19.44
C GLY A 698 31.13 9.21 18.35
N ASP A 699 31.02 8.81 17.09
CA ASP A 699 30.55 9.68 16.00
C ASP A 699 29.03 9.85 16.12
N GLU A 700 28.58 11.10 16.14
CA GLU A 700 27.17 11.43 16.33
C GLU A 700 26.25 10.97 15.19
N ASN A 701 26.81 10.65 14.03
CA ASN A 701 26.07 10.21 12.83
C ASN A 701 26.01 8.68 12.69
N ILE A 702 26.67 7.92 13.58
CA ILE A 702 26.69 6.46 13.55
C ILE A 702 25.86 5.91 14.70
N ASP A 703 24.84 5.15 14.39
CA ASP A 703 23.91 4.61 15.37
C ASP A 703 24.32 3.25 15.92
N GLY A 704 25.05 2.44 15.15
CA GLY A 704 25.46 1.11 15.56
C GLY A 704 26.62 0.58 14.72
N ILE A 705 27.08 -0.62 15.11
CA ILE A 705 28.14 -1.35 14.40
C ILE A 705 27.68 -2.77 14.07
N ALA A 706 28.06 -3.27 12.91
CA ALA A 706 27.84 -4.65 12.48
C ALA A 706 29.20 -5.39 12.42
N VAL A 707 29.29 -6.46 13.19
CA VAL A 707 30.54 -7.19 13.41
C VAL A 707 30.36 -8.66 13.04
N SER A 708 31.34 -9.24 12.38
CA SER A 708 31.38 -10.68 12.09
C SER A 708 32.66 -11.30 12.70
N GLY A 709 33.80 -11.03 12.11
CA GLY A 709 35.07 -11.72 12.45
C GLY A 709 35.46 -11.64 13.93
N ALA A 710 35.30 -10.47 14.57
CA ALA A 710 35.65 -10.33 15.99
C ALA A 710 34.79 -11.25 16.91
N ILE A 711 33.52 -11.44 16.57
CA ILE A 711 32.61 -12.34 17.30
C ILE A 711 32.91 -13.81 16.91
N GLU A 712 33.13 -14.09 15.63
CA GLU A 712 33.44 -15.47 15.17
C GLU A 712 34.70 -16.02 15.79
N HIS A 713 35.73 -15.20 16.00
CA HIS A 713 37.01 -15.59 16.56
C HIS A 713 37.17 -15.33 18.08
N ALA A 714 36.08 -14.87 18.73
CA ALA A 714 36.10 -14.61 20.16
C ALA A 714 36.42 -15.88 20.97
N THR A 715 37.44 -15.77 21.79
CA THR A 715 37.79 -16.80 22.81
C THR A 715 37.08 -16.54 24.14
N ASP A 716 36.76 -15.30 24.42
CA ASP A 716 35.93 -14.82 25.54
C ASP A 716 34.82 -13.90 24.95
N MET A 717 33.61 -14.47 24.84
CA MET A 717 32.48 -13.79 24.22
C MET A 717 31.98 -12.63 25.08
N ASP A 718 31.94 -12.80 26.40
CA ASP A 718 31.49 -11.77 27.35
C ASP A 718 32.41 -10.54 27.26
N GLN A 719 33.72 -10.76 27.20
CA GLN A 719 34.69 -9.68 27.04
C GLN A 719 34.49 -8.93 25.71
N VAL A 720 34.40 -9.66 24.61
CA VAL A 720 34.29 -9.08 23.25
C VAL A 720 32.97 -8.28 23.11
N VAL A 721 31.84 -8.85 23.51
CA VAL A 721 30.55 -8.18 23.45
C VAL A 721 30.52 -6.96 24.36
N SER A 722 31.07 -7.07 25.57
CA SER A 722 31.19 -5.94 26.49
C SER A 722 32.01 -4.80 25.92
N GLN A 723 33.14 -5.08 25.27
CA GLN A 723 33.99 -4.05 24.64
C GLN A 723 33.30 -3.41 23.44
N LEU A 724 32.55 -4.16 22.64
CA LEU A 724 31.83 -3.65 21.47
C LEU A 724 30.63 -2.76 21.86
N ARG A 725 30.03 -2.97 23.04
CA ARG A 725 28.85 -2.22 23.52
C ARG A 725 29.14 -1.11 24.52
N HIS A 726 30.34 -1.00 25.08
CA HIS A 726 30.64 -0.24 26.29
C HIS A 726 30.64 1.29 26.16
N HIS A 727 30.45 1.85 24.95
CA HIS A 727 30.81 3.25 24.71
C HIS A 727 29.66 4.19 24.37
N ARG A 728 28.40 3.77 24.60
CA ARG A 728 27.28 4.70 24.30
C ARG A 728 26.92 5.59 25.47
N SER A 729 27.28 6.86 25.37
CA SER A 729 26.83 7.94 26.28
C SER A 729 25.53 8.64 25.84
N HIS A 730 24.97 8.32 24.68
CA HIS A 730 23.81 9.03 24.11
C HIS A 730 22.74 8.04 23.64
N PHE A 731 21.47 8.30 24.00
CA PHE A 731 20.29 7.64 23.39
C PHE A 731 20.13 8.11 21.95
N PRO A 732 19.52 7.28 21.08
CA PRO A 732 19.25 7.70 19.71
C PRO A 732 18.43 8.98 19.68
N LYS A 733 18.81 9.92 18.79
CA LYS A 733 18.20 11.25 18.64
C LYS A 733 16.70 11.23 18.26
N TYR A 734 16.11 10.06 18.04
CA TYR A 734 14.81 9.87 17.39
C TYR A 734 13.74 9.17 18.25
N ILE A 735 13.84 9.21 19.57
CA ILE A 735 12.73 8.84 20.44
C ILE A 735 11.98 10.12 20.80
N LEU A 736 11.12 10.60 19.95
CA LEU A 736 9.99 11.48 20.26
C LEU A 736 8.99 11.46 19.11
#